data_c012941d873670610d3b9336330ec178
#
_entry.id   c012941d873670610d3b9336330ec178
#
_cell.length_a   1.000
_cell.length_b   1.000
_cell.length_c   1.000
_cell.angle_alpha   90.00
_cell.angle_beta   90.00
_cell.angle_gamma   90.00
#
_symmetry.space_group_name_H-M   'P 1'
#
loop_
_entity.id
_entity.type
_entity.pdbx_description
1 polymer ?
#
loop_
_entity_poly.entity_id
_entity_poly.type
_entity_poly.pdbx_seq_one_letter_code
_entity_poly.pdbx_strand_id
1 'polypeptide(L)'
;MSEKMSPLSFRQLLTRALAEYEREGSVFGVRAKYVSDGRSLPLFGGRVEMPFGPAAGPNTQLSQNILAGYYAGARFFELKTVQKMDGAELAACIARPCIKADDEGYNCEWSTELTVPQALTEYVHAYIAIKILSKRWELGDPDGFIFNMSVGYDLAGIQTPKMNAFIDGMMDAEHLPAFTRAIEEAQAILPDMAEYIRAIDPHICRSVTISTLHGCPPQEIESIASYLIREKHLHTLVKCNPTILGYDFARKRLDAAGYDYIAFDDHHFKEDLQYEDAVPMFHRLMALAKKEGVSFGVKLSNTFPVDVKAGELPSSEMYMSGKALYLLTMEMAARIASDFEGKLRISYSGGADALHLTELYRAGIWPITVATTILKPGGYDRFLQMARRMGKCSYKVRARVDARAVRALSEAAAGDPLLQKAPKPLPRRTIGRPVPLLDCFTAPCREGCPIHQDVPEYLHLMEKGRAPEALALIARRNPLPFITGTICAHNCMSKCTRHFYDTPVHIREVKLQAAKKGYRALMSAPPEKQSLTSAKVAVVGGGPAGLAAAYYLGLAGAEVTVYEKEKQLGGVVRQVIPEFRIPSVSIDKDVRLVKAAGARFVLGKAAPTYRTLQKKYDYILLAAGARKSALLSIGGRELNAVAFLKAQKAGETPVLGEHVCVIGGGNTAMDAARAALRVEGVRDVTIVYRRTKKYMPADPEEVELAEKEGARFLPLLSPLSAESGRLTCQVMELGAPDAAGRRSPVATDKTVSLPCDTLISALGEKTDLEFLAEYGITPDASGRPPFRSDNVFVLGDLRRGPATVVEAMADALAARDAIVGSPLKYPIPEGAAMSQCSAIERKGVLTVKDPEPRRCLGCQVLCENCVTACPNRANAAIRIPGKAMPQILHLDYACNECGNCAAFCPYDSAPYKDKFTLFATMEDMQESRNSGFFIADREKELLHVRLEEKEFDCCLKEDTPMSRELETFLSTVLHHYEYLLV
;
A
#
# COMPACT_ATOMS: atom_id res chain seq x y z
N MET A 1 3.62 1.94 28.89
CA MET A 1 3.29 2.72 27.68
C MET A 1 2.10 3.58 28.02
N SER A 2 2.18 4.85 27.74
CA SER A 2 1.02 5.75 27.88
C SER A 2 -0.04 5.31 26.89
N GLU A 3 -0.98 4.49 27.33
CA GLU A 3 -2.09 4.00 26.47
C GLU A 3 -3.17 5.07 26.25
N LYS A 4 -2.95 6.27 26.79
CA LYS A 4 -3.96 7.33 26.83
C LYS A 4 -3.54 8.51 25.96
N MET A 5 -4.11 8.60 24.75
CA MET A 5 -4.05 9.87 24.03
C MET A 5 -4.68 10.97 24.88
N SER A 6 -3.97 12.08 25.04
CA SER A 6 -4.39 13.24 25.81
C SER A 6 -4.93 14.32 24.88
N PRO A 7 -6.19 14.78 25.06
CA PRO A 7 -6.73 15.91 24.32
C PRO A 7 -5.90 17.18 24.54
N LEU A 8 -5.71 17.96 23.47
CA LEU A 8 -5.09 19.27 23.57
C LEU A 8 -6.05 20.28 24.25
N SER A 9 -5.53 21.16 25.11
CA SER A 9 -6.32 22.31 25.53
C SER A 9 -6.66 23.19 24.33
N PHE A 10 -7.74 23.98 24.41
CA PHE A 10 -8.11 24.87 23.31
C PHE A 10 -7.00 25.86 22.97
N ARG A 11 -6.32 26.38 23.97
CA ARG A 11 -5.15 27.25 23.78
C ARG A 11 -4.05 26.56 22.98
N GLN A 12 -3.66 25.34 23.35
CA GLN A 12 -2.66 24.56 22.62
C GLN A 12 -3.10 24.26 21.18
N LEU A 13 -4.37 23.86 20.97
CA LEU A 13 -4.96 23.60 19.67
C LEU A 13 -4.84 24.82 18.74
N LEU A 14 -5.31 25.99 19.21
CA LEU A 14 -5.36 27.21 18.40
C LEU A 14 -3.95 27.78 18.16
N THR A 15 -3.11 27.86 19.20
CA THR A 15 -1.73 28.39 19.08
C THR A 15 -0.87 27.52 18.18
N ARG A 16 -0.97 26.19 18.30
CA ARG A 16 -0.28 25.26 17.40
C ARG A 16 -0.73 25.42 15.97
N ALA A 17 -2.02 25.48 15.70
CA ALA A 17 -2.54 25.64 14.35
C ALA A 17 -2.03 26.95 13.71
N LEU A 18 -2.03 28.05 14.43
CA LEU A 18 -1.54 29.36 13.98
C LEU A 18 -0.03 29.33 13.70
N ALA A 19 0.77 28.85 14.66
CA ALA A 19 2.23 28.82 14.54
C ALA A 19 2.70 27.89 13.42
N GLU A 20 2.10 26.71 13.31
CA GLU A 20 2.43 25.74 12.25
C GLU A 20 2.05 26.29 10.85
N TYR A 21 0.87 26.93 10.73
CA TYR A 21 0.44 27.53 9.47
C TYR A 21 1.38 28.65 9.03
N GLU A 22 1.76 29.54 9.93
CA GLU A 22 2.64 30.66 9.63
C GLU A 22 4.05 30.20 9.23
N ARG A 23 4.54 29.14 9.85
CA ARG A 23 5.88 28.60 9.63
C ARG A 23 5.99 27.64 8.46
N GLU A 24 5.09 26.67 8.38
CA GLU A 24 5.16 25.54 7.44
C GLU A 24 4.10 25.60 6.33
N GLY A 25 3.11 26.48 6.44
CA GLY A 25 1.94 26.48 5.56
C GLY A 25 1.09 25.23 5.73
N SER A 26 1.14 24.57 6.88
CA SER A 26 0.40 23.34 7.19
C SER A 26 -0.41 23.47 8.47
N VAL A 27 -1.36 22.56 8.67
CA VAL A 27 -2.17 22.48 9.90
C VAL A 27 -2.13 21.02 10.38
N PHE A 28 -1.53 20.79 11.53
CA PHE A 28 -1.25 19.45 12.08
C PHE A 28 -0.61 18.50 11.03
N GLY A 29 0.39 19.01 10.29
CA GLY A 29 1.12 18.27 9.25
C GLY A 29 0.36 18.09 7.93
N VAL A 30 -0.84 18.66 7.78
CA VAL A 30 -1.63 18.66 6.53
C VAL A 30 -1.27 19.91 5.73
N ARG A 31 -0.78 19.72 4.50
CA ARG A 31 -0.33 20.80 3.61
C ARG A 31 -1.33 21.17 2.53
N ALA A 32 -2.35 20.33 2.33
CA ALA A 32 -3.36 20.50 1.30
C ALA A 32 -4.39 21.57 1.68
N LYS A 33 -4.05 22.85 1.53
CA LYS A 33 -4.99 23.96 1.77
C LYS A 33 -6.07 23.99 0.69
N TYR A 34 -7.34 23.92 1.13
CA TYR A 34 -8.51 24.12 0.29
C TYR A 34 -9.17 25.47 0.59
N VAL A 35 -9.47 26.22 -0.46
CA VAL A 35 -10.28 27.45 -0.38
C VAL A 35 -11.56 27.22 -1.15
N SER A 36 -12.70 27.47 -0.52
CA SER A 36 -14.01 27.30 -1.11
C SER A 36 -14.28 28.33 -2.22
N ASP A 37 -15.04 27.94 -3.23
CA ASP A 37 -15.51 28.83 -4.29
C ASP A 37 -16.86 29.51 -3.95
N GLY A 38 -17.33 29.36 -2.71
CA GLY A 38 -18.54 29.96 -2.17
C GLY A 38 -19.84 29.23 -2.53
N ARG A 39 -19.79 28.15 -3.33
CA ARG A 39 -20.98 27.33 -3.61
C ARG A 39 -21.32 26.47 -2.40
N SER A 40 -22.61 26.31 -2.13
CA SER A 40 -23.06 25.47 -1.01
C SER A 40 -24.36 24.75 -1.32
N LEU A 41 -24.68 23.72 -0.56
CA LEU A 41 -25.89 22.92 -0.62
C LEU A 41 -26.62 23.00 0.73
N PRO A 42 -27.96 23.13 0.74
CA PRO A 42 -28.73 23.06 1.98
C PRO A 42 -28.79 21.63 2.50
N LEU A 43 -28.48 21.43 3.78
CA LEU A 43 -28.50 20.10 4.43
C LEU A 43 -28.81 20.27 5.92
N PHE A 44 -29.78 19.50 6.46
CA PHE A 44 -30.11 19.42 7.88
C PHE A 44 -30.29 20.79 8.57
N GLY A 45 -31.01 21.70 7.88
CA GLY A 45 -31.24 23.05 8.39
C GLY A 45 -30.06 24.02 8.31
N GLY A 46 -28.90 23.55 7.83
CA GLY A 46 -27.68 24.34 7.58
C GLY A 46 -27.28 24.35 6.11
N ARG A 47 -26.01 24.71 5.87
CA ARG A 47 -25.41 24.75 4.53
C ARG A 47 -24.06 24.04 4.57
N VAL A 48 -23.71 23.37 3.46
CA VAL A 48 -22.42 22.67 3.32
C VAL A 48 -21.76 23.02 1.99
N GLU A 49 -20.55 23.54 2.01
CA GLU A 49 -19.80 23.92 0.80
C GLU A 49 -19.30 22.70 0.03
N MET A 50 -18.99 21.61 0.73
CA MET A 50 -18.61 20.34 0.16
C MET A 50 -19.43 19.20 0.78
N PRO A 51 -20.16 18.38 -0.02
CA PRO A 51 -21.02 17.32 0.50
C PRO A 51 -20.25 16.06 0.89
N PHE A 52 -19.02 16.21 1.39
CA PHE A 52 -18.21 15.10 1.85
C PHE A 52 -17.30 15.47 3.04
N GLY A 53 -16.79 14.45 3.71
CA GLY A 53 -15.81 14.57 4.78
C GLY A 53 -15.45 13.23 5.43
N PRO A 54 -14.88 13.25 6.65
CA PRO A 54 -14.56 12.03 7.37
C PRO A 54 -15.81 11.35 7.93
N ALA A 55 -15.81 10.01 7.93
CA ALA A 55 -16.80 9.21 8.63
C ALA A 55 -16.52 9.17 10.13
N ALA A 56 -17.49 8.76 10.94
CA ALA A 56 -17.31 8.45 12.35
C ALA A 56 -16.24 7.35 12.51
N GLY A 57 -15.09 7.76 12.99
CA GLY A 57 -13.91 6.89 13.07
C GLY A 57 -12.76 7.59 13.78
N PRO A 58 -11.55 7.02 13.81
CA PRO A 58 -10.41 7.60 14.51
C PRO A 58 -10.05 9.00 14.02
N ASN A 59 -10.43 9.35 12.80
CA ASN A 59 -10.18 10.66 12.18
C ASN A 59 -11.10 11.78 12.67
N THR A 60 -12.09 11.52 13.53
CA THR A 60 -13.06 12.50 14.02
C THR A 60 -13.25 12.47 15.52
N GLN A 61 -12.31 11.89 16.27
CA GLN A 61 -12.39 11.83 17.71
C GLN A 61 -11.68 12.97 18.45
N LEU A 62 -10.65 13.58 17.85
CA LEU A 62 -9.87 14.69 18.43
C LEU A 62 -10.07 15.97 17.61
N SER A 63 -10.02 17.10 18.27
CA SER A 63 -10.20 18.42 17.66
C SER A 63 -9.16 18.71 16.56
N GLN A 64 -7.89 18.33 16.75
CA GLN A 64 -6.86 18.48 15.73
C GLN A 64 -7.13 17.66 14.47
N ASN A 65 -7.77 16.50 14.61
CA ASN A 65 -8.12 15.64 13.46
C ASN A 65 -9.19 16.31 12.59
N ILE A 66 -10.22 16.85 13.25
CA ILE A 66 -11.35 17.52 12.61
C ILE A 66 -10.87 18.80 11.91
N LEU A 67 -10.03 19.61 12.61
CA LEU A 67 -9.47 20.84 12.06
C LEU A 67 -8.56 20.57 10.84
N ALA A 68 -7.73 19.56 10.90
CA ALA A 68 -6.89 19.11 9.78
C ALA A 68 -7.73 18.69 8.56
N GLY A 69 -8.84 17.96 8.79
CA GLY A 69 -9.78 17.60 7.75
C GLY A 69 -10.47 18.81 7.10
N TYR A 70 -10.88 19.80 7.90
CA TYR A 70 -11.47 21.04 7.41
C TYR A 70 -10.50 21.83 6.51
N TYR A 71 -9.25 22.00 6.98
CA TYR A 71 -8.20 22.68 6.22
C TYR A 71 -7.99 22.07 4.83
N ALA A 72 -8.08 20.75 4.71
CA ALA A 72 -7.92 20.01 3.47
C ALA A 72 -9.17 19.99 2.56
N GLY A 73 -10.33 20.49 3.01
CA GLY A 73 -11.53 20.63 2.20
C GLY A 73 -12.74 19.80 2.61
N ALA A 74 -12.68 19.05 3.70
CA ALA A 74 -13.86 18.43 4.29
C ALA A 74 -14.82 19.52 4.82
N ARG A 75 -16.14 19.33 4.62
CA ARG A 75 -17.17 20.25 5.13
C ARG A 75 -18.33 19.53 5.80
N PHE A 76 -18.44 18.22 5.68
CA PHE A 76 -19.37 17.39 6.43
C PHE A 76 -18.61 16.44 7.33
N PHE A 77 -18.81 16.53 8.63
CA PHE A 77 -18.08 15.73 9.64
C PHE A 77 -19.04 14.82 10.38
N GLU A 78 -18.92 13.52 10.19
CA GLU A 78 -19.56 12.55 11.07
C GLU A 78 -18.62 12.29 12.24
N LEU A 79 -19.01 12.82 13.40
CA LEU A 79 -18.17 12.75 14.61
C LEU A 79 -18.07 11.32 15.13
N LYS A 80 -16.96 10.97 15.76
CA LYS A 80 -16.76 9.63 16.32
C LYS A 80 -17.89 9.28 17.28
N THR A 81 -18.39 8.07 17.19
CA THR A 81 -19.53 7.60 17.98
C THR A 81 -19.27 7.73 19.48
N VAL A 82 -20.23 8.32 20.18
CA VAL A 82 -20.26 8.42 21.64
C VAL A 82 -21.34 7.48 22.16
N GLN A 83 -21.04 6.79 23.26
CA GLN A 83 -21.94 5.84 23.88
C GLN A 83 -21.80 5.83 25.42
N LYS A 84 -22.69 5.12 26.10
CA LYS A 84 -22.70 5.02 27.56
C LYS A 84 -21.40 4.45 28.15
N MET A 85 -20.85 3.40 27.53
CA MET A 85 -19.53 2.86 27.86
C MET A 85 -18.46 3.78 27.24
N ASP A 86 -17.59 4.35 28.06
CA ASP A 86 -16.62 5.37 27.64
C ASP A 86 -15.29 5.31 28.41
N GLY A 87 -14.33 6.11 28.01
CA GLY A 87 -13.04 6.25 28.68
C GLY A 87 -12.31 4.93 28.89
N ALA A 88 -11.84 4.70 30.11
CA ALA A 88 -11.07 3.50 30.48
C ALA A 88 -11.84 2.18 30.31
N GLU A 89 -13.16 2.18 30.51
CA GLU A 89 -14.00 0.98 30.30
C GLU A 89 -13.97 0.53 28.85
N LEU A 90 -14.11 1.46 27.92
CA LEU A 90 -14.04 1.16 26.50
C LEU A 90 -12.62 0.80 26.07
N ALA A 91 -11.62 1.56 26.52
CA ALA A 91 -10.21 1.32 26.17
C ALA A 91 -9.74 -0.08 26.59
N ALA A 92 -10.24 -0.62 27.72
CA ALA A 92 -9.92 -1.96 28.18
C ALA A 92 -10.47 -3.07 27.25
N CYS A 93 -11.50 -2.77 26.45
CA CYS A 93 -12.07 -3.71 25.48
C CYS A 93 -11.35 -3.72 24.12
N ILE A 94 -10.41 -2.79 23.91
CA ILE A 94 -9.74 -2.61 22.61
C ILE A 94 -8.33 -3.16 22.68
N ALA A 95 -8.10 -4.31 22.07
CA ALA A 95 -6.76 -4.89 21.94
C ALA A 95 -5.91 -4.07 20.96
N ARG A 96 -4.62 -3.89 21.29
CA ARG A 96 -3.70 -3.09 20.49
C ARG A 96 -2.61 -3.94 19.84
N PRO A 97 -2.19 -3.66 18.60
CA PRO A 97 -2.71 -2.62 17.70
C PRO A 97 -4.15 -2.90 17.24
N CYS A 98 -4.96 -1.87 17.04
CA CYS A 98 -6.38 -2.01 16.73
C CYS A 98 -6.78 -1.58 15.30
N ILE A 99 -5.86 -1.04 14.49
CA ILE A 99 -6.12 -0.60 13.11
C ILE A 99 -5.05 -1.16 12.17
N LYS A 100 -5.51 -1.73 11.05
CA LYS A 100 -4.68 -2.14 9.92
C LYS A 100 -5.38 -1.76 8.62
N ALA A 101 -5.02 -0.63 8.04
CA ALA A 101 -5.63 -0.09 6.82
C ALA A 101 -4.70 -0.29 5.60
N ASP A 102 -4.53 -1.53 5.16
CA ASP A 102 -3.73 -1.86 3.96
C ASP A 102 -4.60 -1.84 2.68
N ASP A 103 -4.82 -2.97 2.02
CA ASP A 103 -5.72 -3.06 0.86
C ASP A 103 -7.17 -2.92 1.32
N GLU A 104 -7.59 -3.75 2.26
CA GLU A 104 -8.78 -3.57 3.08
C GLU A 104 -8.42 -2.75 4.33
N GLY A 105 -9.40 -2.12 4.96
CA GLY A 105 -9.26 -1.59 6.30
C GLY A 105 -9.84 -2.57 7.29
N TYR A 106 -9.10 -2.86 8.34
CA TYR A 106 -9.56 -3.64 9.49
C TYR A 106 -9.38 -2.84 10.76
N ASN A 107 -10.35 -2.90 11.67
CA ASN A 107 -10.25 -2.27 12.97
C ASN A 107 -11.04 -3.06 14.02
N CYS A 108 -10.66 -2.88 15.30
CA CYS A 108 -11.36 -3.39 16.49
C CYS A 108 -11.89 -2.25 17.36
N GLU A 109 -11.83 -0.99 16.87
CA GLU A 109 -12.22 0.21 17.61
C GLU A 109 -13.66 0.60 17.26
N TRP A 110 -14.56 0.62 18.25
CA TRP A 110 -15.99 0.85 18.04
C TRP A 110 -16.39 2.31 18.15
N SER A 111 -16.10 2.91 19.32
CA SER A 111 -16.47 4.27 19.70
C SER A 111 -15.25 5.06 20.14
N THR A 112 -15.44 6.32 20.50
CA THR A 112 -14.35 7.13 21.04
C THR A 112 -13.85 6.58 22.38
N GLU A 113 -12.53 6.50 22.53
CA GLU A 113 -11.88 6.12 23.80
C GLU A 113 -11.88 7.24 24.84
N LEU A 114 -12.31 8.44 24.45
CA LEU A 114 -12.50 9.56 25.37
C LEU A 114 -13.73 9.32 26.26
N THR A 115 -13.74 9.91 27.44
CA THR A 115 -14.98 10.02 28.21
C THR A 115 -16.00 10.88 27.47
N VAL A 116 -17.30 10.69 27.73
CA VAL A 116 -18.36 11.48 27.10
C VAL A 116 -18.13 13.01 27.26
N PRO A 117 -17.78 13.53 28.45
CA PRO A 117 -17.46 14.94 28.60
C PRO A 117 -16.21 15.40 27.81
N GLN A 118 -15.18 14.55 27.72
CA GLN A 118 -14.01 14.88 26.89
C GLN A 118 -14.36 14.93 25.41
N ALA A 119 -15.14 13.97 24.89
CA ALA A 119 -15.61 13.97 23.51
C ALA A 119 -16.43 15.23 23.19
N LEU A 120 -17.35 15.63 24.08
CA LEU A 120 -18.10 16.88 23.94
C LEU A 120 -17.15 18.08 23.86
N THR A 121 -16.16 18.15 24.75
CA THR A 121 -15.15 19.23 24.77
C THR A 121 -14.36 19.29 23.45
N GLU A 122 -13.89 18.14 22.96
CA GLU A 122 -13.15 18.08 21.69
C GLU A 122 -13.98 18.58 20.50
N TYR A 123 -15.27 18.24 20.45
CA TYR A 123 -16.14 18.67 19.35
C TYR A 123 -16.46 20.15 19.43
N VAL A 124 -16.67 20.70 20.64
CA VAL A 124 -16.82 22.15 20.89
C VAL A 124 -15.55 22.90 20.46
N HIS A 125 -14.38 22.43 20.89
CA HIS A 125 -13.08 23.03 20.53
C HIS A 125 -12.86 23.03 19.01
N ALA A 126 -13.13 21.90 18.34
CA ALA A 126 -13.02 21.81 16.87
C ALA A 126 -13.95 22.81 16.17
N TYR A 127 -15.21 22.90 16.62
CA TYR A 127 -16.19 23.82 16.03
C TYR A 127 -15.73 25.28 16.12
N ILE A 128 -15.36 25.74 17.32
CA ILE A 128 -14.88 27.12 17.54
C ILE A 128 -13.61 27.39 16.72
N ALA A 129 -12.64 26.48 16.75
CA ALA A 129 -11.40 26.64 15.99
C ALA A 129 -11.65 26.74 14.49
N ILE A 130 -12.55 25.91 13.92
CA ILE A 130 -12.92 25.98 12.51
C ILE A 130 -13.54 27.36 12.19
N LYS A 131 -14.47 27.84 12.98
CA LYS A 131 -15.11 29.17 12.79
C LYS A 131 -14.07 30.28 12.71
N ILE A 132 -13.15 30.30 13.67
CA ILE A 132 -12.09 31.32 13.77
C ILE A 132 -11.12 31.22 12.57
N LEU A 133 -10.56 30.03 12.35
CA LEU A 133 -9.52 29.84 11.33
C LEU A 133 -10.06 29.90 9.91
N SER A 134 -11.33 29.48 9.68
CA SER A 134 -12.00 29.69 8.40
C SER A 134 -12.09 31.18 8.04
N LYS A 135 -12.48 32.00 9.01
CA LYS A 135 -12.57 33.48 8.83
C LYS A 135 -11.18 34.10 8.63
N ARG A 136 -10.22 33.74 9.51
CA ARG A 136 -8.88 34.31 9.51
C ARG A 136 -8.07 33.98 8.22
N TRP A 137 -8.20 32.77 7.72
CA TRP A 137 -7.44 32.30 6.55
C TRP A 137 -8.25 32.33 5.26
N GLU A 138 -9.45 32.85 5.29
CA GLU A 138 -10.37 32.98 4.13
C GLU A 138 -10.57 31.62 3.42
N LEU A 139 -10.83 30.54 4.22
CA LEU A 139 -10.99 29.21 3.67
C LEU A 139 -12.37 28.94 3.07
N GLY A 140 -13.35 29.81 3.32
CA GLY A 140 -14.73 29.72 2.88
C GLY A 140 -15.67 30.37 3.87
N ASP A 141 -16.97 30.10 3.75
CA ASP A 141 -17.98 30.55 4.69
C ASP A 141 -17.75 29.84 6.05
N PRO A 142 -17.56 30.59 7.17
CA PRO A 142 -17.47 29.97 8.50
C PRO A 142 -18.70 29.16 8.90
N ASP A 143 -19.84 29.35 8.24
CA ASP A 143 -21.07 28.57 8.41
C ASP A 143 -21.28 27.52 7.31
N GLY A 144 -20.30 27.34 6.43
CA GLY A 144 -20.34 26.45 5.28
C GLY A 144 -19.99 24.98 5.56
N PHE A 145 -20.07 24.52 6.81
CA PHE A 145 -19.81 23.13 7.20
C PHE A 145 -20.87 22.60 8.17
N ILE A 146 -20.97 21.29 8.28
CA ILE A 146 -21.93 20.60 9.15
C ILE A 146 -21.20 19.56 10.00
N PHE A 147 -21.44 19.62 11.33
CA PHE A 147 -21.19 18.53 12.24
C PHE A 147 -22.44 17.64 12.31
N ASN A 148 -22.24 16.35 12.27
CA ASN A 148 -23.27 15.33 12.45
C ASN A 148 -22.82 14.42 13.58
N MET A 149 -23.47 14.48 14.75
CA MET A 149 -23.09 13.60 15.85
C MET A 149 -23.44 12.14 15.54
N SER A 150 -22.70 11.23 16.15
CA SER A 150 -22.99 9.80 16.10
C SER A 150 -23.14 9.26 17.52
N VAL A 151 -24.27 8.60 17.77
CA VAL A 151 -24.57 8.01 19.07
C VAL A 151 -24.88 6.52 18.89
N GLY A 152 -24.49 5.71 19.88
CA GLY A 152 -24.70 4.27 19.89
C GLY A 152 -25.23 3.78 21.23
N TYR A 153 -25.49 2.49 21.33
CA TYR A 153 -26.05 1.76 22.44
C TYR A 153 -27.56 1.51 22.34
N ASP A 154 -28.23 1.07 23.44
CA ASP A 154 -29.67 0.90 23.54
C ASP A 154 -30.37 2.23 23.90
N LEU A 155 -31.72 2.27 23.83
CA LEU A 155 -32.49 3.45 24.16
C LEU A 155 -32.25 3.93 25.61
N ALA A 156 -32.24 2.97 26.55
CA ALA A 156 -32.01 3.26 27.96
C ALA A 156 -30.61 3.90 28.17
N GLY A 157 -29.60 3.44 27.46
CA GLY A 157 -28.26 4.02 27.46
C GLY A 157 -28.20 5.43 26.90
N ILE A 158 -28.87 5.67 25.76
CA ILE A 158 -28.99 7.00 25.15
C ILE A 158 -29.77 7.99 26.04
N GLN A 159 -30.76 7.52 26.77
CA GLN A 159 -31.54 8.34 27.71
C GLN A 159 -30.88 8.60 29.04
N THR A 160 -29.66 8.06 29.30
CA THR A 160 -28.95 8.39 30.56
C THR A 160 -28.65 9.88 30.67
N PRO A 161 -28.57 10.46 31.89
CA PRO A 161 -28.23 11.86 32.08
C PRO A 161 -26.92 12.25 31.38
N LYS A 162 -25.91 11.36 31.40
CA LYS A 162 -24.62 11.55 30.73
C LYS A 162 -24.76 11.73 29.21
N MET A 163 -25.51 10.84 28.56
CA MET A 163 -25.73 10.89 27.10
C MET A 163 -26.65 12.04 26.69
N ASN A 164 -27.70 12.35 27.50
CA ASN A 164 -28.52 13.51 27.27
C ASN A 164 -27.73 14.81 27.36
N ALA A 165 -26.87 14.96 28.37
CA ALA A 165 -25.99 16.13 28.50
C ALA A 165 -25.07 16.30 27.29
N PHE A 166 -24.57 15.20 26.68
CA PHE A 166 -23.81 15.23 25.44
C PHE A 166 -24.68 15.72 24.25
N ILE A 167 -25.85 15.11 24.05
CA ILE A 167 -26.73 15.46 22.94
C ILE A 167 -27.17 16.92 23.04
N ASP A 168 -27.68 17.34 24.20
CA ASP A 168 -28.17 18.70 24.44
C ASP A 168 -27.04 19.72 24.33
N GLY A 169 -25.84 19.42 24.85
CA GLY A 169 -24.68 20.28 24.73
C GLY A 169 -24.12 20.40 23.30
N MET A 170 -24.30 19.38 22.47
CA MET A 170 -24.00 19.48 21.04
C MET A 170 -25.06 20.27 20.29
N MET A 171 -26.32 20.27 20.74
CA MET A 171 -27.40 21.08 20.14
C MET A 171 -27.26 22.55 20.53
N ASP A 172 -26.91 22.83 21.77
CA ASP A 172 -26.69 24.16 22.32
C ASP A 172 -25.57 24.15 23.36
N ALA A 173 -24.44 24.74 23.02
CA ALA A 173 -23.26 24.82 23.85
C ALA A 173 -23.16 26.09 24.70
N GLU A 174 -24.15 27.00 24.68
CA GLU A 174 -24.06 28.33 25.33
C GLU A 174 -23.66 28.25 26.78
N HIS A 175 -24.19 27.29 27.53
CA HIS A 175 -23.93 27.11 28.95
C HIS A 175 -22.78 26.15 29.31
N LEU A 176 -22.10 25.60 28.28
CA LEU A 176 -20.98 24.67 28.50
C LEU A 176 -19.71 25.43 28.92
N PRO A 177 -19.07 25.01 30.03
CA PRO A 177 -17.79 25.61 30.43
C PRO A 177 -16.70 25.50 29.36
N ALA A 178 -16.73 24.42 28.53
CA ALA A 178 -15.80 24.22 27.42
C ALA A 178 -15.99 25.31 26.34
N PHE A 179 -17.22 25.70 26.02
CA PHE A 179 -17.51 26.74 25.03
C PHE A 179 -17.06 28.09 25.54
N THR A 180 -17.49 28.48 26.75
CA THR A 180 -17.19 29.80 27.35
C THR A 180 -15.68 30.03 27.46
N ARG A 181 -14.94 29.05 28.02
CA ARG A 181 -13.48 29.14 28.17
C ARG A 181 -12.78 29.22 26.81
N ALA A 182 -13.20 28.44 25.82
CA ALA A 182 -12.62 28.48 24.49
C ALA A 182 -12.81 29.85 23.81
N ILE A 183 -13.96 30.48 23.98
CA ILE A 183 -14.23 31.84 23.49
C ILE A 183 -13.30 32.85 24.18
N GLU A 184 -13.18 32.79 25.52
CA GLU A 184 -12.30 33.69 26.30
C GLU A 184 -10.82 33.51 25.90
N GLU A 185 -10.34 32.28 25.79
CA GLU A 185 -8.98 31.97 25.34
C GLU A 185 -8.72 32.45 23.93
N ALA A 186 -9.68 32.21 23.00
CA ALA A 186 -9.57 32.69 21.63
C ALA A 186 -9.48 34.22 21.55
N GLN A 187 -10.29 34.97 22.32
CA GLN A 187 -10.24 36.41 22.35
C GLN A 187 -8.89 36.92 22.89
N ALA A 188 -8.31 36.23 23.87
CA ALA A 188 -6.99 36.56 24.39
C ALA A 188 -5.85 36.31 23.40
N ILE A 189 -5.97 35.25 22.58
CA ILE A 189 -4.98 34.90 21.54
C ILE A 189 -5.13 35.80 20.32
N LEU A 190 -6.35 36.16 19.95
CA LEU A 190 -6.70 36.90 18.72
C LEU A 190 -7.57 38.14 19.05
N PRO A 191 -7.01 39.16 19.71
CA PRO A 191 -7.77 40.35 20.12
C PRO A 191 -8.32 41.14 18.91
N ASP A 192 -7.69 41.05 17.76
CA ASP A 192 -8.14 41.64 16.49
C ASP A 192 -9.44 41.01 15.96
N MET A 193 -9.82 39.83 16.42
CA MET A 193 -11.05 39.13 16.08
C MET A 193 -12.05 39.00 17.26
N ALA A 194 -11.82 39.70 18.38
CA ALA A 194 -12.59 39.49 19.61
C ALA A 194 -14.10 39.65 19.45
N GLU A 195 -14.56 40.61 18.66
CA GLU A 195 -16.00 40.83 18.38
C GLU A 195 -16.60 39.66 17.59
N TYR A 196 -15.92 39.21 16.54
CA TYR A 196 -16.35 38.04 15.74
C TYR A 196 -16.39 36.75 16.60
N ILE A 197 -15.35 36.53 17.40
CA ILE A 197 -15.24 35.36 18.28
C ILE A 197 -16.38 35.34 19.31
N ARG A 198 -16.74 36.47 19.90
CA ARG A 198 -17.89 36.57 20.82
C ARG A 198 -19.22 36.24 20.17
N ALA A 199 -19.37 36.52 18.89
CA ALA A 199 -20.60 36.30 18.10
C ALA A 199 -20.71 34.88 17.51
N ILE A 200 -19.81 33.95 17.84
CA ILE A 200 -19.90 32.58 17.35
C ILE A 200 -21.19 31.93 17.89
N ASP A 201 -22.01 31.39 16.99
CA ASP A 201 -23.27 30.69 17.32
C ASP A 201 -22.97 29.42 18.14
N PRO A 202 -23.56 29.26 19.34
CA PRO A 202 -23.37 28.07 20.17
C PRO A 202 -24.10 26.82 19.67
N HIS A 203 -24.99 26.92 18.67
CA HIS A 203 -25.73 25.79 18.13
C HIS A 203 -24.86 24.99 17.15
N ILE A 204 -24.20 23.93 17.66
CA ILE A 204 -23.14 23.18 16.98
C ILE A 204 -23.72 22.16 15.99
N CYS A 205 -24.76 21.42 16.40
CA CYS A 205 -25.21 20.24 15.67
C CYS A 205 -26.74 20.13 15.64
N ARG A 206 -27.28 19.80 14.46
CA ARG A 206 -28.72 19.62 14.25
C ARG A 206 -29.08 18.24 13.70
N SER A 207 -28.12 17.35 13.60
CA SER A 207 -28.33 16.04 13.01
C SER A 207 -27.54 14.94 13.74
N VAL A 208 -28.05 13.71 13.65
CA VAL A 208 -27.49 12.56 14.34
C VAL A 208 -27.52 11.30 13.48
N THR A 209 -26.48 10.49 13.57
CA THR A 209 -26.44 9.11 13.06
C THR A 209 -26.55 8.13 14.23
N ILE A 210 -27.50 7.21 14.12
CA ILE A 210 -27.64 6.09 15.05
C ILE A 210 -26.72 4.97 14.62
N SER A 211 -25.75 4.61 15.46
CA SER A 211 -24.83 3.50 15.25
C SER A 211 -25.10 2.43 16.27
N THR A 212 -26.00 1.51 15.97
CA THR A 212 -26.37 0.42 16.86
C THR A 212 -25.31 -0.68 16.87
N LEU A 213 -25.27 -1.45 17.95
CA LEU A 213 -24.48 -2.68 18.03
C LEU A 213 -25.04 -3.74 17.06
N HIS A 214 -24.22 -4.72 16.70
CA HIS A 214 -24.69 -5.92 16.03
C HIS A 214 -25.72 -6.64 16.93
N GLY A 215 -26.74 -7.22 16.32
CA GLY A 215 -27.82 -7.88 17.05
C GLY A 215 -28.88 -6.95 17.66
N CYS A 216 -28.84 -5.63 17.37
CA CYS A 216 -29.85 -4.70 17.87
C CYS A 216 -31.21 -4.95 17.18
N PRO A 217 -32.32 -5.24 17.96
CA PRO A 217 -33.61 -5.54 17.40
C PRO A 217 -34.20 -4.34 16.60
N PRO A 218 -35.00 -4.58 15.53
CA PRO A 218 -35.63 -3.52 14.72
C PRO A 218 -36.48 -2.56 15.57
N GLN A 219 -37.21 -3.06 16.56
CA GLN A 219 -38.05 -2.26 17.45
C GLN A 219 -37.23 -1.29 18.30
N GLU A 220 -36.04 -1.71 18.72
CA GLU A 220 -35.12 -0.90 19.49
C GLU A 220 -34.54 0.23 18.62
N ILE A 221 -34.12 -0.09 17.40
CA ILE A 221 -33.65 0.90 16.41
C ILE A 221 -34.75 1.95 16.14
N GLU A 222 -36.00 1.50 15.94
CA GLU A 222 -37.14 2.40 15.71
C GLU A 222 -37.43 3.27 16.92
N SER A 223 -37.33 2.72 18.13
CA SER A 223 -37.56 3.44 19.39
C SER A 223 -36.50 4.54 19.58
N ILE A 224 -35.22 4.22 19.36
CA ILE A 224 -34.11 5.20 19.42
C ILE A 224 -34.35 6.32 18.38
N ALA A 225 -34.63 5.97 17.14
CA ALA A 225 -34.88 6.94 16.08
C ALA A 225 -36.08 7.85 16.38
N SER A 226 -37.16 7.23 16.90
CA SER A 226 -38.37 7.97 17.28
C SER A 226 -38.11 8.96 18.42
N TYR A 227 -37.31 8.57 19.42
CA TYR A 227 -36.89 9.44 20.51
C TYR A 227 -36.09 10.66 20.01
N LEU A 228 -35.10 10.43 19.16
CA LEU A 228 -34.27 11.52 18.61
C LEU A 228 -35.07 12.47 17.71
N ILE A 229 -36.04 11.95 16.96
CA ILE A 229 -36.92 12.72 16.08
C ILE A 229 -37.93 13.55 16.88
N ARG A 230 -38.63 12.91 17.87
CA ARG A 230 -39.75 13.56 18.60
C ARG A 230 -39.25 14.46 19.73
N GLU A 231 -38.39 13.93 20.57
CA GLU A 231 -37.99 14.61 21.81
C GLU A 231 -36.80 15.56 21.62
N LYS A 232 -35.90 15.21 20.67
CA LYS A 232 -34.71 16.02 20.39
C LYS A 232 -34.83 16.85 19.09
N HIS A 233 -35.85 16.63 18.28
CA HIS A 233 -36.08 17.32 17.00
C HIS A 233 -34.84 17.30 16.07
N LEU A 234 -34.09 16.18 16.04
CA LEU A 234 -32.89 16.02 15.25
C LEU A 234 -33.17 15.39 13.89
N HIS A 235 -32.51 15.91 12.83
CA HIS A 235 -32.40 15.19 11.56
C HIS A 235 -31.65 13.87 11.80
N THR A 236 -32.28 12.74 11.52
CA THR A 236 -31.81 11.43 11.97
C THR A 236 -31.44 10.52 10.81
N LEU A 237 -30.28 9.90 10.90
CA LEU A 237 -29.80 8.85 10.01
C LEU A 237 -29.69 7.52 10.77
N VAL A 238 -30.17 6.42 10.21
CA VAL A 238 -29.93 5.07 10.73
C VAL A 238 -28.77 4.45 9.94
N LYS A 239 -27.73 4.04 10.65
CA LYS A 239 -26.57 3.38 10.05
C LYS A 239 -26.87 1.89 9.88
N CYS A 240 -26.86 1.40 8.64
CA CYS A 240 -27.18 0.02 8.29
C CYS A 240 -25.92 -0.85 8.20
N ASN A 241 -26.01 -2.07 8.72
CA ASN A 241 -24.97 -3.07 8.61
C ASN A 241 -25.03 -3.76 7.23
N PRO A 242 -23.89 -4.12 6.60
CA PRO A 242 -23.87 -4.84 5.32
C PRO A 242 -24.51 -6.24 5.38
N THR A 243 -24.65 -6.80 6.57
CA THR A 243 -25.34 -8.06 6.86
C THR A 243 -26.79 -8.08 6.39
N ILE A 244 -27.45 -6.93 6.25
CA ILE A 244 -28.82 -6.76 5.71
C ILE A 244 -28.98 -7.33 4.28
N LEU A 245 -27.87 -7.57 3.55
CA LEU A 245 -27.90 -8.17 2.20
C LEU A 245 -28.12 -9.69 2.20
N GLY A 246 -27.94 -10.35 3.36
CA GLY A 246 -27.95 -11.79 3.51
C GLY A 246 -26.59 -12.45 3.24
N TYR A 247 -26.32 -13.57 3.95
CA TYR A 247 -25.04 -14.27 3.92
C TYR A 247 -24.63 -14.74 2.52
N ASP A 248 -25.52 -15.41 1.80
CA ASP A 248 -25.24 -15.99 0.49
C ASP A 248 -24.84 -14.92 -0.55
N PHE A 249 -25.52 -13.79 -0.50
CA PHE A 249 -25.17 -12.66 -1.39
C PHE A 249 -23.81 -12.09 -1.06
N ALA A 250 -23.53 -11.81 0.21
CA ALA A 250 -22.27 -11.23 0.65
C ALA A 250 -21.10 -12.15 0.30
N ARG A 251 -21.22 -13.47 0.59
CA ARG A 251 -20.21 -14.47 0.28
C ARG A 251 -19.92 -14.55 -1.22
N LYS A 252 -20.99 -14.72 -2.02
CA LYS A 252 -20.87 -14.81 -3.48
C LYS A 252 -20.23 -13.56 -4.10
N ARG A 253 -20.60 -12.38 -3.59
CA ARG A 253 -20.09 -11.09 -4.11
C ARG A 253 -18.62 -10.89 -3.81
N LEU A 254 -18.20 -11.18 -2.58
CA LEU A 254 -16.81 -11.08 -2.15
C LEU A 254 -15.93 -12.14 -2.83
N ASP A 255 -16.38 -13.37 -2.94
CA ASP A 255 -15.64 -14.46 -3.61
C ASP A 255 -15.39 -14.14 -5.09
N ALA A 256 -16.43 -13.67 -5.79
CA ALA A 256 -16.32 -13.28 -7.19
C ALA A 256 -15.32 -12.14 -7.43
N ALA A 257 -15.09 -11.30 -6.43
CA ALA A 257 -14.13 -10.20 -6.47
C ALA A 257 -12.72 -10.58 -5.93
N GLY A 258 -12.50 -11.88 -5.60
CA GLY A 258 -11.22 -12.39 -5.12
C GLY A 258 -10.98 -12.23 -3.62
N TYR A 259 -12.01 -11.93 -2.83
CA TYR A 259 -11.95 -11.82 -1.36
C TYR A 259 -12.37 -13.12 -0.65
N ASP A 260 -12.15 -14.27 -1.27
CA ASP A 260 -12.46 -15.62 -0.77
C ASP A 260 -11.72 -15.99 0.54
N TYR A 261 -10.64 -15.27 0.82
CA TYR A 261 -9.85 -15.44 2.05
C TYR A 261 -10.46 -14.76 3.28
N ILE A 262 -11.41 -13.82 3.12
CA ILE A 262 -12.09 -13.15 4.23
C ILE A 262 -13.05 -14.14 4.87
N ALA A 263 -12.83 -14.46 6.15
CA ALA A 263 -13.62 -15.41 6.90
C ALA A 263 -14.76 -14.70 7.66
N PHE A 264 -15.95 -15.21 7.54
CA PHE A 264 -17.12 -14.86 8.32
C PHE A 264 -18.16 -15.99 8.21
N ASP A 265 -19.00 -16.14 9.21
CA ASP A 265 -20.12 -17.07 9.23
C ASP A 265 -21.48 -16.36 9.09
N ASP A 266 -22.58 -17.04 9.31
CA ASP A 266 -23.93 -16.51 9.17
C ASP A 266 -24.53 -15.93 10.47
N HIS A 267 -23.79 -15.94 11.57
CA HIS A 267 -24.26 -15.54 12.91
C HIS A 267 -24.74 -14.07 12.91
N HIS A 268 -23.90 -13.11 12.51
CA HIS A 268 -24.31 -11.70 12.44
C HIS A 268 -25.44 -11.45 11.44
N PHE A 269 -25.52 -12.25 10.37
CA PHE A 269 -26.60 -12.10 9.38
C PHE A 269 -27.96 -12.53 9.93
N LYS A 270 -28.01 -13.42 10.93
CA LYS A 270 -29.25 -13.86 11.58
C LYS A 270 -29.69 -12.92 12.69
N GLU A 271 -28.76 -12.28 13.36
CA GLU A 271 -29.04 -11.43 14.54
C GLU A 271 -29.26 -9.95 14.17
N ASP A 272 -28.61 -9.45 13.12
CA ASP A 272 -28.73 -8.05 12.69
C ASP A 272 -30.10 -7.77 12.03
N LEU A 273 -30.37 -6.48 11.86
CA LEU A 273 -31.56 -5.98 11.16
C LEU A 273 -31.74 -6.64 9.78
N GLN A 274 -32.86 -7.35 9.60
CA GLN A 274 -33.22 -7.97 8.33
C GLN A 274 -33.80 -6.94 7.37
N TYR A 275 -33.60 -7.12 6.04
CA TYR A 275 -34.09 -6.21 5.02
C TYR A 275 -35.61 -6.07 5.04
N GLU A 276 -36.32 -7.17 5.28
CA GLU A 276 -37.78 -7.25 5.32
C GLU A 276 -38.38 -6.45 6.49
N ASP A 277 -37.66 -6.36 7.63
CA ASP A 277 -38.03 -5.55 8.77
C ASP A 277 -37.65 -4.09 8.59
N ALA A 278 -36.51 -3.83 7.93
CA ALA A 278 -35.97 -2.49 7.70
C ALA A 278 -36.87 -1.62 6.83
N VAL A 279 -37.41 -2.18 5.74
CA VAL A 279 -38.24 -1.43 4.79
C VAL A 279 -39.51 -0.84 5.44
N PRO A 280 -40.37 -1.61 6.14
CA PRO A 280 -41.53 -1.04 6.83
C PRO A 280 -41.15 -0.04 7.93
N MET A 281 -40.08 -0.32 8.69
CA MET A 281 -39.57 0.58 9.73
C MET A 281 -39.15 1.92 9.13
N PHE A 282 -38.40 1.94 8.04
CA PHE A 282 -37.97 3.19 7.41
C PHE A 282 -39.15 3.99 6.85
N HIS A 283 -40.19 3.34 6.33
CA HIS A 283 -41.42 4.05 5.93
C HIS A 283 -42.09 4.74 7.11
N ARG A 284 -42.18 4.08 8.28
CA ARG A 284 -42.76 4.69 9.50
C ARG A 284 -41.92 5.86 9.98
N LEU A 285 -40.60 5.71 10.01
CA LEU A 285 -39.68 6.77 10.43
C LEU A 285 -39.69 7.97 9.46
N MET A 286 -39.79 7.74 8.14
CA MET A 286 -39.97 8.82 7.16
C MET A 286 -41.26 9.60 7.41
N ALA A 287 -42.37 8.93 7.68
CA ALA A 287 -43.64 9.57 7.98
C ALA A 287 -43.54 10.36 9.31
N LEU A 288 -42.90 9.80 10.34
CA LEU A 288 -42.70 10.48 11.61
C LEU A 288 -41.85 11.74 11.43
N ALA A 289 -40.68 11.64 10.79
CA ALA A 289 -39.78 12.77 10.58
C ALA A 289 -40.45 13.91 9.80
N LYS A 290 -41.22 13.55 8.79
CA LYS A 290 -42.06 14.54 8.02
C LYS A 290 -43.06 15.25 8.92
N LYS A 291 -43.71 14.54 9.86
CA LYS A 291 -44.65 15.12 10.82
C LYS A 291 -43.94 16.10 11.76
N GLU A 292 -42.79 15.76 12.25
CA GLU A 292 -41.99 16.56 13.19
C GLU A 292 -41.13 17.64 12.50
N GLY A 293 -41.20 17.78 11.17
CA GLY A 293 -40.50 18.82 10.41
C GLY A 293 -38.99 18.61 10.25
N VAL A 294 -38.50 17.40 10.51
CA VAL A 294 -37.08 17.02 10.36
C VAL A 294 -36.88 16.03 9.21
N SER A 295 -35.64 15.81 8.82
CA SER A 295 -35.29 14.83 7.78
C SER A 295 -34.92 13.47 8.41
N PHE A 296 -35.35 12.40 7.73
CA PHE A 296 -34.91 11.03 8.01
C PHE A 296 -34.19 10.44 6.81
N GLY A 297 -33.21 9.58 7.05
CA GLY A 297 -32.48 8.86 6.02
C GLY A 297 -31.71 7.68 6.57
N VAL A 298 -30.95 7.03 5.67
CA VAL A 298 -30.06 5.92 6.05
C VAL A 298 -28.60 6.31 5.78
N LYS A 299 -27.72 5.77 6.61
CA LYS A 299 -26.26 5.82 6.44
C LYS A 299 -25.77 4.45 5.97
N LEU A 300 -25.26 4.39 4.75
CA LEU A 300 -24.72 3.16 4.17
C LEU A 300 -23.19 3.26 4.01
N SER A 301 -22.39 2.41 4.64
CA SER A 301 -22.81 1.39 5.61
C SER A 301 -21.98 1.52 6.90
N ASN A 302 -22.29 0.67 7.88
CA ASN A 302 -21.36 0.33 8.93
C ASN A 302 -20.22 -0.52 8.35
N THR A 303 -19.21 -0.83 9.14
CA THR A 303 -18.15 -1.81 8.84
C THR A 303 -18.74 -3.22 8.85
N PHE A 304 -18.05 -4.17 8.22
CA PHE A 304 -18.50 -5.54 8.07
C PHE A 304 -17.74 -6.46 9.03
N PRO A 305 -18.43 -7.21 9.93
CA PRO A 305 -17.77 -8.11 10.88
C PRO A 305 -17.13 -9.29 10.16
N VAL A 306 -15.90 -9.63 10.53
CA VAL A 306 -15.13 -10.73 9.96
C VAL A 306 -14.23 -11.36 11.01
N ASP A 307 -13.97 -12.65 10.90
CA ASP A 307 -13.09 -13.38 11.81
C ASP A 307 -11.61 -13.06 11.56
N VAL A 308 -10.83 -13.01 12.61
CA VAL A 308 -9.37 -13.00 12.51
C VAL A 308 -8.87 -14.43 12.32
N LYS A 309 -8.23 -14.74 11.20
CA LYS A 309 -7.72 -16.08 10.87
C LYS A 309 -6.20 -16.14 10.66
N ALA A 310 -5.58 -15.04 10.31
CA ALA A 310 -4.14 -14.94 10.04
C ALA A 310 -3.40 -14.02 11.03
N GLY A 311 -4.03 -13.69 12.17
CA GLY A 311 -3.44 -12.77 13.16
C GLY A 311 -3.33 -11.33 12.65
N GLU A 312 -4.30 -10.88 11.87
CA GLU A 312 -4.33 -9.54 11.30
C GLU A 312 -4.35 -8.46 12.37
N LEU A 313 -5.13 -8.70 13.43
CA LEU A 313 -5.22 -7.90 14.66
C LEU A 313 -5.27 -8.83 15.87
N PRO A 314 -4.92 -8.38 17.07
CA PRO A 314 -4.92 -9.21 18.30
C PRO A 314 -6.33 -9.34 18.91
N SER A 315 -7.30 -9.77 18.12
CA SER A 315 -8.71 -9.99 18.49
C SER A 315 -9.21 -11.27 17.83
N SER A 316 -10.33 -11.80 18.25
CA SER A 316 -11.00 -12.93 17.57
C SER A 316 -11.82 -12.47 16.37
N GLU A 317 -12.36 -11.26 16.45
CA GLU A 317 -13.17 -10.61 15.42
C GLU A 317 -12.59 -9.22 15.11
N MET A 318 -12.77 -8.76 13.87
CA MET A 318 -12.42 -7.43 13.40
C MET A 318 -13.48 -6.92 12.42
N TYR A 319 -13.47 -5.61 12.17
CA TYR A 319 -14.42 -4.95 11.30
C TYR A 319 -13.76 -4.51 10.01
N MET A 320 -14.22 -5.09 8.88
CA MET A 320 -13.72 -4.78 7.54
C MET A 320 -14.35 -3.51 6.99
N SER A 321 -13.51 -2.73 6.32
CA SER A 321 -13.86 -1.51 5.59
C SER A 321 -13.03 -1.39 4.29
N GLY A 322 -13.08 -0.25 3.61
CA GLY A 322 -12.31 -0.01 2.40
C GLY A 322 -12.97 -0.54 1.13
N LYS A 323 -12.17 -0.85 0.10
CA LYS A 323 -12.68 -1.16 -1.24
C LYS A 323 -13.56 -2.42 -1.33
N ALA A 324 -13.32 -3.41 -0.50
CA ALA A 324 -14.15 -4.63 -0.45
C ALA A 324 -15.58 -4.28 0.03
N LEU A 325 -15.69 -3.39 1.01
CA LEU A 325 -16.98 -2.93 1.52
C LEU A 325 -17.79 -2.15 0.47
N TYR A 326 -17.13 -1.47 -0.49
CA TYR A 326 -17.82 -0.75 -1.57
C TYR A 326 -18.72 -1.66 -2.39
N LEU A 327 -18.30 -2.90 -2.64
CA LEU A 327 -19.08 -3.91 -3.38
C LEU A 327 -20.41 -4.26 -2.71
N LEU A 328 -20.42 -4.32 -1.38
CA LEU A 328 -21.62 -4.59 -0.58
C LEU A 328 -22.46 -3.34 -0.42
N THR A 329 -21.86 -2.21 -0.09
CA THR A 329 -22.54 -0.95 0.17
C THR A 329 -23.28 -0.42 -1.06
N MET A 330 -22.70 -0.57 -2.26
CA MET A 330 -23.36 -0.16 -3.50
C MET A 330 -24.60 -1.00 -3.81
N GLU A 331 -24.58 -2.29 -3.50
CA GLU A 331 -25.79 -3.13 -3.64
C GLU A 331 -26.89 -2.73 -2.66
N MET A 332 -26.51 -2.46 -1.38
CA MET A 332 -27.47 -1.92 -0.41
C MET A 332 -28.10 -0.64 -0.93
N ALA A 333 -27.29 0.31 -1.42
CA ALA A 333 -27.78 1.56 -1.97
C ALA A 333 -28.73 1.34 -3.15
N ALA A 334 -28.43 0.37 -4.03
CA ALA A 334 -29.26 0.06 -5.19
C ALA A 334 -30.60 -0.54 -4.80
N ARG A 335 -30.65 -1.47 -3.83
CA ARG A 335 -31.91 -2.05 -3.31
C ARG A 335 -32.76 -0.96 -2.66
N ILE A 336 -32.20 -0.21 -1.71
CA ILE A 336 -32.92 0.85 -1.00
C ILE A 336 -33.40 1.95 -1.96
N ALA A 337 -32.57 2.40 -2.91
CA ALA A 337 -32.99 3.41 -3.88
C ALA A 337 -34.14 2.94 -4.76
N SER A 338 -34.17 1.65 -5.11
CA SER A 338 -35.27 1.04 -5.87
C SER A 338 -36.54 0.98 -5.05
N ASP A 339 -36.52 0.37 -3.87
CA ASP A 339 -37.72 0.09 -3.07
C ASP A 339 -38.39 1.35 -2.50
N PHE A 340 -37.58 2.39 -2.26
CA PHE A 340 -38.09 3.70 -1.84
C PHE A 340 -38.31 4.69 -3.02
N GLU A 341 -38.22 4.24 -4.27
CA GLU A 341 -38.35 5.10 -5.47
C GLU A 341 -37.41 6.35 -5.41
N GLY A 342 -36.25 6.21 -4.76
CA GLY A 342 -35.30 7.28 -4.51
C GLY A 342 -35.75 8.35 -3.49
N LYS A 343 -36.89 8.18 -2.80
CA LYS A 343 -37.42 9.16 -1.84
C LYS A 343 -36.68 9.19 -0.51
N LEU A 344 -36.12 8.05 -0.08
CA LEU A 344 -35.33 7.95 1.14
C LEU A 344 -33.90 8.51 0.88
N ARG A 345 -33.47 9.45 1.73
CA ARG A 345 -32.12 10.02 1.67
C ARG A 345 -31.08 8.94 1.99
N ILE A 346 -30.04 8.86 1.18
CA ILE A 346 -28.88 8.00 1.40
C ILE A 346 -27.65 8.86 1.67
N SER A 347 -27.10 8.78 2.87
CA SER A 347 -25.74 9.17 3.20
C SER A 347 -24.82 7.97 2.98
N TYR A 348 -23.62 8.16 2.46
CA TYR A 348 -22.74 7.07 2.05
C TYR A 348 -21.44 7.01 2.86
N SER A 349 -21.04 5.80 3.25
CA SER A 349 -19.74 5.50 3.83
C SER A 349 -19.40 4.03 3.60
N GLY A 350 -18.66 3.69 2.59
CA GLY A 350 -18.36 2.29 2.30
C GLY A 350 -17.34 2.20 1.17
N GLY A 351 -16.09 2.43 1.49
CA GLY A 351 -14.99 2.32 0.53
C GLY A 351 -14.94 3.40 -0.56
N ALA A 352 -15.68 4.49 -0.42
CA ALA A 352 -15.62 5.61 -1.36
C ALA A 352 -14.25 6.32 -1.31
N ASP A 353 -13.85 6.84 -2.45
CA ASP A 353 -12.64 7.65 -2.61
C ASP A 353 -12.83 8.74 -3.68
N ALA A 354 -11.74 9.41 -4.05
CA ALA A 354 -11.77 10.45 -5.08
C ALA A 354 -12.20 9.94 -6.47
N LEU A 355 -12.16 8.64 -6.75
CA LEU A 355 -12.56 8.06 -8.04
C LEU A 355 -14.07 7.88 -8.14
N HIS A 356 -14.74 7.59 -7.02
CA HIS A 356 -16.17 7.26 -6.94
C HIS A 356 -17.07 8.44 -6.52
N LEU A 357 -16.48 9.44 -5.85
CA LEU A 357 -17.20 10.54 -5.19
C LEU A 357 -18.19 11.25 -6.11
N THR A 358 -17.78 11.59 -7.34
CA THR A 358 -18.59 12.40 -8.27
C THR A 358 -19.76 11.62 -8.84
N GLU A 359 -19.60 10.33 -9.06
CA GLU A 359 -20.66 9.44 -9.56
C GLU A 359 -21.74 9.21 -8.49
N LEU A 360 -21.34 8.99 -7.25
CA LEU A 360 -22.25 8.89 -6.10
C LEU A 360 -23.09 10.18 -5.96
N TYR A 361 -22.41 11.34 -5.97
CA TYR A 361 -23.09 12.64 -5.88
C TYR A 361 -24.06 12.86 -7.05
N ARG A 362 -23.64 12.54 -8.28
CA ARG A 362 -24.50 12.66 -9.47
C ARG A 362 -25.71 11.74 -9.42
N ALA A 363 -25.60 10.60 -8.79
CA ALA A 363 -26.73 9.69 -8.54
C ALA A 363 -27.66 10.15 -7.40
N GLY A 364 -27.33 11.26 -6.72
CA GLY A 364 -28.14 11.82 -5.64
C GLY A 364 -27.78 11.24 -4.25
N ILE A 365 -26.70 10.50 -4.13
CA ILE A 365 -26.19 9.95 -2.86
C ILE A 365 -25.26 10.98 -2.23
N TRP A 366 -25.66 11.57 -1.13
CA TRP A 366 -24.87 12.51 -0.32
C TRP A 366 -25.58 12.85 1.00
N PRO A 367 -24.85 13.26 2.08
CA PRO A 367 -23.41 13.48 2.18
C PRO A 367 -22.61 12.16 2.08
N ILE A 368 -21.36 12.27 1.62
CA ILE A 368 -20.44 11.13 1.45
C ILE A 368 -19.32 11.25 2.46
N THR A 369 -19.08 10.20 3.23
CA THR A 369 -18.00 10.20 4.20
C THR A 369 -17.00 9.07 3.92
N VAL A 370 -15.75 9.26 4.32
CA VAL A 370 -14.66 8.30 4.11
C VAL A 370 -13.89 8.05 5.41
N ALA A 371 -13.47 6.81 5.63
CA ALA A 371 -12.60 6.43 6.75
C ALA A 371 -11.30 5.81 6.22
N THR A 372 -11.32 4.60 5.68
CA THR A 372 -10.13 3.88 5.22
C THR A 372 -9.30 4.69 4.21
N THR A 373 -9.95 5.47 3.36
CA THR A 373 -9.28 6.33 2.37
C THR A 373 -8.28 7.29 3.02
N ILE A 374 -8.63 7.87 4.16
CA ILE A 374 -7.80 8.83 4.90
C ILE A 374 -6.94 8.19 6.00
N LEU A 375 -7.08 6.90 6.25
CA LEU A 375 -6.15 6.11 7.06
C LEU A 375 -4.93 5.61 6.26
N LYS A 376 -4.94 5.76 4.93
CA LYS A 376 -3.83 5.41 4.05
C LYS A 376 -2.87 6.59 3.84
N PRO A 377 -1.62 6.36 3.37
CA PRO A 377 -0.69 7.43 3.03
C PRO A 377 -1.31 8.51 2.14
N GLY A 378 -0.99 9.75 2.42
CA GLY A 378 -1.70 10.93 1.92
C GLY A 378 -2.76 11.44 2.88
N GLY A 379 -3.32 10.58 3.74
CA GLY A 379 -4.21 10.99 4.83
C GLY A 379 -5.25 12.04 4.44
N TYR A 380 -5.33 13.09 5.22
CA TYR A 380 -6.24 14.21 4.98
C TYR A 380 -5.94 15.00 3.69
N ASP A 381 -4.69 15.01 3.19
CA ASP A 381 -4.34 15.67 1.93
C ASP A 381 -5.15 15.12 0.73
N ARG A 382 -5.72 13.91 0.84
CA ARG A 382 -6.63 13.33 -0.15
C ARG A 382 -7.92 14.13 -0.35
N PHE A 383 -8.36 14.87 0.67
CA PHE A 383 -9.55 15.71 0.56
C PHE A 383 -9.42 16.81 -0.49
N LEU A 384 -8.22 17.36 -0.70
CA LEU A 384 -8.00 18.38 -1.73
C LEU A 384 -8.31 17.85 -3.14
N GLN A 385 -7.93 16.60 -3.45
CA GLN A 385 -8.30 15.99 -4.74
C GLN A 385 -9.81 15.78 -4.84
N MET A 386 -10.44 15.32 -3.76
CA MET A 386 -11.88 15.13 -3.69
C MET A 386 -12.62 16.46 -3.90
N ALA A 387 -12.19 17.53 -3.22
CA ALA A 387 -12.74 18.87 -3.35
C ALA A 387 -12.58 19.41 -4.79
N ARG A 388 -11.41 19.27 -5.40
CA ARG A 388 -11.15 19.67 -6.79
C ARG A 388 -12.02 18.91 -7.80
N ARG A 389 -12.33 17.64 -7.55
CA ARG A 389 -13.24 16.85 -8.38
C ARG A 389 -14.69 17.29 -8.20
N MET A 390 -15.13 17.50 -6.95
CA MET A 390 -16.46 18.03 -6.65
C MET A 390 -16.65 19.45 -7.19
N GLY A 391 -15.62 20.29 -7.15
CA GLY A 391 -15.64 21.63 -7.73
C GLY A 391 -16.00 21.66 -9.23
N LYS A 392 -15.79 20.55 -9.95
CA LYS A 392 -16.20 20.39 -11.37
C LYS A 392 -17.64 19.92 -11.54
N CYS A 393 -18.34 19.60 -10.46
CA CYS A 393 -19.74 19.20 -10.50
C CYS A 393 -20.66 20.42 -10.39
N SER A 394 -21.84 20.35 -11.03
CA SER A 394 -22.92 21.29 -10.77
C SER A 394 -23.54 21.00 -9.41
N TYR A 395 -23.61 21.99 -8.53
CA TYR A 395 -24.29 21.88 -7.23
C TYR A 395 -25.81 22.02 -7.42
N LYS A 396 -26.43 20.86 -7.67
CA LYS A 396 -27.90 20.78 -7.81
C LYS A 396 -28.44 19.88 -6.70
N VAL A 397 -29.35 20.43 -5.90
CA VAL A 397 -30.15 19.64 -4.97
C VAL A 397 -31.07 18.74 -5.78
N ARG A 398 -30.85 17.43 -5.72
CA ARG A 398 -31.78 16.47 -6.30
C ARG A 398 -32.87 16.14 -5.25
N ALA A 399 -34.09 16.14 -5.68
CA ALA A 399 -35.23 15.80 -4.82
C ALA A 399 -35.27 14.31 -4.47
N ARG A 400 -34.58 13.45 -5.27
CA ARG A 400 -34.56 12.01 -5.12
C ARG A 400 -33.21 11.45 -5.54
N VAL A 401 -32.88 10.29 -4.99
CA VAL A 401 -31.79 9.42 -5.46
C VAL A 401 -32.20 8.79 -6.79
N ASP A 402 -31.31 8.77 -7.77
CA ASP A 402 -31.55 8.14 -9.07
C ASP A 402 -31.29 6.63 -8.98
N ALA A 403 -32.36 5.86 -8.74
CA ALA A 403 -32.26 4.40 -8.54
C ALA A 403 -31.64 3.66 -9.75
N ARG A 404 -31.85 4.14 -10.98
CA ARG A 404 -31.23 3.53 -12.18
C ARG A 404 -29.75 3.79 -12.21
N ALA A 405 -29.32 5.01 -11.93
CA ALA A 405 -27.90 5.36 -11.86
C ALA A 405 -27.20 4.57 -10.76
N VAL A 406 -27.82 4.43 -9.58
CA VAL A 406 -27.24 3.64 -8.46
C VAL A 406 -27.13 2.17 -8.81
N ARG A 407 -28.11 1.57 -9.49
CA ARG A 407 -28.05 0.17 -9.97
C ARG A 407 -26.89 0.00 -10.95
N ALA A 408 -26.76 0.89 -11.92
CA ALA A 408 -25.64 0.86 -12.86
C ALA A 408 -24.26 0.97 -12.18
N LEU A 409 -24.15 1.78 -11.11
CA LEU A 409 -22.91 1.86 -10.31
C LEU A 409 -22.62 0.55 -9.55
N SER A 410 -23.65 -0.13 -8.99
CA SER A 410 -23.49 -1.43 -8.33
C SER A 410 -23.01 -2.52 -9.32
N GLU A 411 -23.57 -2.53 -10.53
CA GLU A 411 -23.18 -3.47 -11.59
C GLU A 411 -21.75 -3.18 -12.08
N ALA A 412 -21.41 -1.92 -12.32
CA ALA A 412 -20.07 -1.51 -12.72
C ALA A 412 -19.00 -1.87 -11.67
N ALA A 413 -19.30 -1.71 -10.38
CA ALA A 413 -18.41 -2.05 -9.28
C ALA A 413 -18.00 -3.54 -9.29
N ALA A 414 -18.89 -4.44 -9.74
CA ALA A 414 -18.60 -5.88 -9.82
C ALA A 414 -17.47 -6.22 -10.80
N GLY A 415 -17.27 -5.41 -11.83
CA GLY A 415 -16.25 -5.60 -12.86
C GLY A 415 -15.07 -4.62 -12.77
N ASP A 416 -15.03 -3.74 -11.79
CA ASP A 416 -13.96 -2.74 -11.67
C ASP A 416 -12.66 -3.38 -11.15
N PRO A 417 -11.58 -3.38 -11.96
CA PRO A 417 -10.29 -3.97 -11.55
C PRO A 417 -9.69 -3.33 -10.29
N LEU A 418 -10.03 -2.08 -9.97
CA LEU A 418 -9.54 -1.38 -8.77
C LEU A 418 -10.21 -1.90 -7.50
N LEU A 419 -11.40 -2.48 -7.61
CA LEU A 419 -12.16 -3.09 -6.51
C LEU A 419 -11.93 -4.59 -6.38
N GLN A 420 -11.28 -5.22 -7.35
CA GLN A 420 -10.94 -6.64 -7.33
C GLN A 420 -9.66 -6.90 -6.53
N LYS A 421 -9.54 -8.08 -5.96
CA LYS A 421 -8.31 -8.57 -5.34
C LYS A 421 -7.55 -9.48 -6.29
N ALA A 422 -6.27 -9.26 -6.46
CA ALA A 422 -5.44 -10.12 -7.28
C ALA A 422 -5.40 -11.56 -6.70
N PRO A 423 -5.50 -12.60 -7.53
CA PRO A 423 -5.49 -14.00 -7.07
C PRO A 423 -4.24 -14.38 -6.28
N LYS A 424 -3.12 -13.75 -6.59
CA LYS A 424 -1.85 -13.96 -5.90
C LYS A 424 -1.59 -12.83 -4.92
N PRO A 425 -1.32 -13.15 -3.64
CA PRO A 425 -0.97 -12.12 -2.66
C PRO A 425 0.29 -11.38 -3.09
N LEU A 426 0.30 -10.08 -2.84
CA LEU A 426 1.49 -9.27 -3.08
C LEU A 426 2.64 -9.77 -2.21
N PRO A 427 3.89 -9.81 -2.74
CA PRO A 427 5.06 -10.08 -1.93
C PRO A 427 5.19 -9.07 -0.78
N ARG A 428 5.92 -9.45 0.28
CA ARG A 428 6.21 -8.56 1.41
C ARG A 428 6.67 -7.19 0.92
N ARG A 429 6.00 -6.13 1.33
CA ARG A 429 6.25 -4.76 0.84
C ARG A 429 7.43 -4.09 1.53
N THR A 430 7.76 -4.52 2.74
CA THR A 430 8.86 -3.96 3.53
C THR A 430 10.24 -4.38 2.99
N ILE A 431 11.26 -3.60 3.28
CA ILE A 431 12.64 -3.81 2.81
C ILE A 431 13.48 -4.73 3.73
N GLY A 432 12.87 -5.33 4.77
CA GLY A 432 13.49 -6.39 5.58
C GLY A 432 14.55 -5.91 6.57
N ARG A 433 14.55 -4.64 6.97
CA ARG A 433 15.41 -4.07 8.01
C ARG A 433 14.63 -3.09 8.89
N PRO A 434 15.06 -2.86 10.15
CA PRO A 434 14.43 -1.89 11.04
C PRO A 434 14.59 -0.45 10.53
N VAL A 435 13.68 0.43 10.94
CA VAL A 435 13.75 1.85 10.60
C VAL A 435 14.89 2.51 11.40
N PRO A 436 15.76 3.31 10.78
CA PRO A 436 16.75 4.09 11.52
C PRO A 436 16.07 5.21 12.32
N LEU A 437 16.65 5.57 13.45
CA LEU A 437 16.15 6.64 14.31
C LEU A 437 16.02 7.97 13.54
N LEU A 438 17.09 8.34 12.81
CA LEU A 438 17.15 9.48 11.90
C LEU A 438 17.31 9.00 10.45
N ASP A 439 17.16 9.91 9.47
CA ASP A 439 17.39 9.70 8.03
C ASP A 439 16.68 8.47 7.44
N CYS A 440 15.41 8.27 7.81
CA CYS A 440 14.63 7.09 7.42
C CYS A 440 14.04 7.14 6.00
N PHE A 441 14.21 8.23 5.25
CA PHE A 441 13.64 8.32 3.91
C PHE A 441 14.47 7.51 2.91
N THR A 442 13.81 6.63 2.20
CA THR A 442 14.42 5.76 1.21
C THR A 442 13.47 5.51 0.04
N ALA A 443 14.02 5.07 -1.09
CA ALA A 443 13.24 4.57 -2.21
C ALA A 443 13.05 3.05 -2.09
N PRO A 444 11.92 2.53 -1.60
CA PRO A 444 11.73 1.09 -1.44
C PRO A 444 11.90 0.31 -2.75
N CYS A 445 11.58 0.93 -3.89
CA CYS A 445 11.79 0.34 -5.22
C CYS A 445 13.29 0.16 -5.57
N ARG A 446 14.18 1.04 -5.10
CA ARG A 446 15.64 0.88 -5.23
C ARG A 446 16.13 -0.25 -4.35
N GLU A 447 15.68 -0.30 -3.10
CA GLU A 447 16.03 -1.33 -2.13
C GLU A 447 15.55 -2.73 -2.56
N GLY A 448 14.35 -2.80 -3.16
CA GLY A 448 13.80 -4.05 -3.69
C GLY A 448 14.43 -4.51 -5.01
N CYS A 449 15.24 -3.68 -5.66
CA CYS A 449 15.94 -4.03 -6.89
C CYS A 449 17.26 -4.73 -6.55
N PRO A 450 17.51 -6.01 -6.97
CA PRO A 450 18.74 -6.72 -6.63
C PRO A 450 20.03 -6.03 -7.07
N ILE A 451 19.98 -5.13 -8.06
CA ILE A 451 21.10 -4.32 -8.53
C ILE A 451 20.97 -2.84 -8.12
N HIS A 452 20.06 -2.50 -7.22
CA HIS A 452 19.85 -1.16 -6.66
C HIS A 452 19.84 -0.03 -7.70
N GLN A 453 19.01 -0.17 -8.76
CA GLN A 453 18.84 0.88 -9.78
C GLN A 453 18.25 2.16 -9.19
N ASP A 454 18.67 3.31 -9.71
CA ASP A 454 18.19 4.64 -9.35
C ASP A 454 16.79 4.90 -9.97
N VAL A 455 15.79 4.14 -9.47
CA VAL A 455 14.45 4.07 -10.05
C VAL A 455 13.73 5.42 -10.05
N PRO A 456 13.65 6.15 -8.93
CA PRO A 456 12.95 7.44 -8.93
C PRO A 456 13.55 8.45 -9.89
N GLU A 457 14.88 8.47 -9.99
CA GLU A 457 15.62 9.41 -10.80
C GLU A 457 15.39 9.17 -12.30
N TYR A 458 15.47 7.93 -12.78
CA TYR A 458 15.20 7.70 -14.20
C TYR A 458 13.70 7.84 -14.53
N LEU A 459 12.77 7.57 -13.60
CA LEU A 459 11.36 7.86 -13.79
C LEU A 459 11.15 9.38 -13.96
N HIS A 460 11.80 10.19 -13.14
CA HIS A 460 11.69 11.66 -13.23
C HIS A 460 12.32 12.21 -14.51
N LEU A 461 13.46 11.67 -14.95
CA LEU A 461 14.05 12.00 -16.25
C LEU A 461 13.10 11.65 -17.42
N MET A 462 12.44 10.49 -17.35
CA MET A 462 11.45 10.08 -18.35
C MET A 462 10.21 10.98 -18.36
N GLU A 463 9.76 11.44 -17.20
CA GLU A 463 8.68 12.43 -17.08
C GLU A 463 9.06 13.75 -17.80
N LYS A 464 10.31 14.18 -17.67
CA LYS A 464 10.84 15.37 -18.33
C LYS A 464 11.21 15.18 -19.81
N GLY A 465 10.96 14.00 -20.38
CA GLY A 465 11.31 13.71 -21.77
C GLY A 465 12.81 13.45 -22.02
N ARG A 466 13.64 13.35 -20.97
CA ARG A 466 15.10 13.17 -21.02
C ARG A 466 15.48 11.68 -21.11
N ALA A 467 14.90 10.95 -22.07
CA ALA A 467 15.10 9.51 -22.22
C ALA A 467 16.58 9.09 -22.44
N PRO A 468 17.43 9.81 -23.19
CA PRO A 468 18.86 9.48 -23.29
C PRO A 468 19.57 9.43 -21.94
N GLU A 469 19.33 10.41 -21.09
CA GLU A 469 19.93 10.50 -19.76
C GLU A 469 19.35 9.48 -18.79
N ALA A 470 18.03 9.19 -18.90
CA ALA A 470 17.41 8.12 -18.16
C ALA A 470 18.05 6.77 -18.48
N LEU A 471 18.31 6.47 -19.77
CA LEU A 471 18.97 5.23 -20.16
C LEU A 471 20.45 5.21 -19.75
N ALA A 472 21.17 6.31 -19.86
CA ALA A 472 22.54 6.42 -19.35
C ALA A 472 22.62 6.13 -17.85
N LEU A 473 21.65 6.63 -17.07
CA LEU A 473 21.53 6.38 -15.65
C LEU A 473 21.21 4.90 -15.37
N ILE A 474 20.28 4.30 -16.10
CA ILE A 474 19.94 2.86 -16.01
C ILE A 474 21.19 2.02 -16.31
N ALA A 475 21.92 2.30 -17.39
CA ALA A 475 23.06 1.52 -17.86
C ALA A 475 24.23 1.44 -16.84
N ARG A 476 24.31 2.35 -15.88
CA ARG A 476 25.32 2.30 -14.80
C ARG A 476 25.23 1.04 -13.94
N ARG A 477 24.02 0.55 -13.70
CA ARG A 477 23.74 -0.63 -12.89
C ARG A 477 23.08 -1.76 -13.66
N ASN A 478 22.56 -1.48 -14.86
CA ASN A 478 21.82 -2.43 -15.68
C ASN A 478 22.37 -2.51 -17.10
N PRO A 479 23.28 -3.48 -17.36
CA PRO A 479 23.84 -3.68 -18.71
C PRO A 479 22.87 -4.28 -19.71
N LEU A 480 21.70 -4.77 -19.25
CA LEU A 480 20.72 -5.49 -20.07
C LEU A 480 19.34 -4.79 -20.03
N PRO A 481 19.25 -3.49 -20.39
CA PRO A 481 18.02 -2.70 -20.22
C PRO A 481 16.85 -3.17 -21.10
N PHE A 482 17.10 -3.72 -22.29
CA PHE A 482 16.03 -4.30 -23.13
C PHE A 482 15.53 -5.61 -22.57
N ILE A 483 16.42 -6.53 -22.17
CA ILE A 483 16.05 -7.82 -21.56
C ILE A 483 15.26 -7.55 -20.28
N THR A 484 15.79 -6.79 -19.36
CA THR A 484 15.13 -6.49 -18.08
C THR A 484 13.95 -5.55 -18.20
N GLY A 485 13.87 -4.77 -19.27
CA GLY A 485 12.67 -3.96 -19.60
C GLY A 485 11.51 -4.82 -20.12
N THR A 486 11.79 -6.05 -20.58
CA THR A 486 10.79 -6.96 -21.13
C THR A 486 10.42 -8.08 -20.15
N ILE A 487 11.39 -8.75 -19.52
CA ILE A 487 11.17 -10.00 -18.76
C ILE A 487 11.65 -9.93 -17.31
N CYS A 488 11.91 -8.74 -16.74
CA CYS A 488 12.27 -8.61 -15.33
C CYS A 488 11.12 -9.04 -14.42
N ALA A 489 11.43 -9.74 -13.33
CA ALA A 489 10.49 -10.10 -12.27
C ALA A 489 9.95 -8.91 -11.45
N HIS A 490 10.31 -7.69 -11.81
CA HIS A 490 9.83 -6.40 -11.31
C HIS A 490 9.68 -6.29 -9.77
N ASN A 491 10.59 -6.86 -9.00
CA ASN A 491 10.61 -6.77 -7.53
C ASN A 491 10.49 -5.34 -7.00
N CYS A 492 10.98 -4.35 -7.75
CA CYS A 492 10.81 -2.93 -7.45
C CYS A 492 9.34 -2.48 -7.42
N MET A 493 8.48 -3.06 -8.26
CA MET A 493 7.04 -2.73 -8.30
C MET A 493 6.34 -3.23 -7.03
N SER A 494 6.67 -4.42 -6.53
CA SER A 494 6.08 -4.94 -5.28
C SER A 494 6.43 -4.10 -4.05
N LYS A 495 7.55 -3.36 -4.08
CA LYS A 495 7.97 -2.43 -3.02
C LYS A 495 7.49 -0.99 -3.25
N CYS A 496 6.84 -0.70 -4.36
CA CYS A 496 6.41 0.66 -4.69
C CYS A 496 5.31 1.14 -3.72
N THR A 497 5.54 2.22 -3.00
CA THR A 497 4.57 2.81 -2.06
C THR A 497 3.30 3.32 -2.73
N ARG A 498 3.30 3.44 -4.06
CA ARG A 498 2.10 3.78 -4.83
C ARG A 498 0.97 2.76 -4.67
N HIS A 499 1.26 1.52 -4.27
CA HIS A 499 0.26 0.52 -3.88
C HIS A 499 -0.72 1.02 -2.81
N PHE A 500 -0.27 1.90 -1.91
CA PHE A 500 -1.10 2.46 -0.85
C PHE A 500 -2.08 3.52 -1.34
N TYR A 501 -1.92 3.97 -2.57
CA TYR A 501 -2.77 4.99 -3.22
C TYR A 501 -3.75 4.34 -4.21
N ASP A 502 -3.21 3.73 -5.24
CA ASP A 502 -3.94 3.11 -6.34
C ASP A 502 -3.21 1.83 -6.82
N THR A 503 -2.42 1.89 -7.88
CA THR A 503 -1.62 0.78 -8.40
C THR A 503 -0.14 1.15 -8.44
N PRO A 504 0.80 0.21 -8.36
CA PRO A 504 2.22 0.53 -8.45
C PRO A 504 2.56 1.16 -9.79
N VAL A 505 3.65 1.92 -9.83
CA VAL A 505 4.20 2.43 -11.10
C VAL A 505 4.71 1.25 -11.93
N HIS A 506 4.38 1.21 -13.22
CA HIS A 506 4.85 0.17 -14.17
C HIS A 506 6.31 0.42 -14.56
N ILE A 507 7.21 0.28 -13.57
CA ILE A 507 8.64 0.62 -13.64
C ILE A 507 9.33 -0.14 -14.77
N ARG A 508 8.97 -1.43 -15.00
CA ARG A 508 9.53 -2.27 -16.07
C ARG A 508 9.27 -1.67 -17.45
N GLU A 509 8.05 -1.23 -17.70
CA GLU A 509 7.65 -0.61 -18.96
C GLU A 509 8.36 0.72 -19.21
N VAL A 510 8.45 1.58 -18.19
CA VAL A 510 9.16 2.87 -18.30
C VAL A 510 10.63 2.64 -18.60
N LYS A 511 11.27 1.63 -17.99
CA LYS A 511 12.64 1.22 -18.29
C LYS A 511 12.80 0.80 -19.75
N LEU A 512 11.88 0.00 -20.29
CA LEU A 512 11.89 -0.41 -21.69
C LEU A 512 11.70 0.79 -22.63
N GLN A 513 10.84 1.74 -22.28
CA GLN A 513 10.65 2.97 -23.04
C GLN A 513 11.93 3.82 -23.05
N ALA A 514 12.62 3.94 -21.90
CA ALA A 514 13.91 4.61 -21.82
C ALA A 514 14.95 3.94 -22.73
N ALA A 515 15.01 2.58 -22.69
CA ALA A 515 15.89 1.80 -23.54
C ALA A 515 15.61 2.06 -25.04
N LYS A 516 14.34 1.99 -25.45
CA LYS A 516 13.95 2.21 -26.86
C LYS A 516 14.28 3.63 -27.35
N LYS A 517 13.99 4.64 -26.55
CA LYS A 517 14.17 6.07 -26.93
C LYS A 517 15.61 6.55 -26.78
N GLY A 518 16.36 6.07 -25.78
CA GLY A 518 17.71 6.54 -25.44
C GLY A 518 18.83 5.75 -26.13
N TYR A 519 18.57 4.59 -26.71
CA TYR A 519 19.61 3.64 -27.18
C TYR A 519 20.63 4.25 -28.13
N ARG A 520 20.16 4.99 -29.14
CA ARG A 520 21.07 5.59 -30.14
C ARG A 520 22.06 6.56 -29.48
N ALA A 521 21.59 7.40 -28.59
CA ALA A 521 22.43 8.34 -27.85
C ALA A 521 23.42 7.62 -26.93
N LEU A 522 22.98 6.60 -26.20
CA LEU A 522 23.84 5.79 -25.34
C LEU A 522 24.97 5.10 -26.14
N MET A 523 24.65 4.58 -27.31
CA MET A 523 25.66 3.89 -28.15
C MET A 523 26.64 4.88 -28.83
N SER A 524 26.24 6.14 -28.98
CA SER A 524 27.15 7.21 -29.48
C SER A 524 28.10 7.72 -28.39
N ALA A 525 27.69 7.63 -27.10
CA ALA A 525 28.48 7.99 -25.94
C ALA A 525 28.30 6.96 -24.84
N PRO A 526 28.93 5.76 -24.97
CA PRO A 526 28.79 4.68 -23.99
C PRO A 526 29.46 5.10 -22.67
N PRO A 527 29.09 4.46 -21.53
CA PRO A 527 29.69 4.76 -20.24
C PRO A 527 31.22 4.64 -20.28
N GLU A 528 31.89 5.62 -19.71
CA GLU A 528 33.35 5.67 -19.69
C GLU A 528 33.94 4.58 -18.79
N LYS A 529 35.05 3.99 -19.22
CA LYS A 529 35.84 3.07 -18.41
C LYS A 529 36.56 3.82 -17.32
N GLN A 530 36.63 3.20 -16.16
CA GLN A 530 37.38 3.68 -15.01
C GLN A 530 38.59 2.75 -14.79
N SER A 531 39.71 3.30 -14.45
CA SER A 531 40.93 2.52 -14.20
C SER A 531 41.02 2.13 -12.72
N LEU A 532 40.07 1.29 -12.24
CA LEU A 532 40.01 0.83 -10.87
C LEU A 532 40.76 -0.48 -10.64
N THR A 533 41.00 -1.23 -11.71
CA THR A 533 41.74 -2.51 -11.65
C THR A 533 42.38 -2.84 -12.98
N SER A 534 43.46 -3.60 -12.97
CA SER A 534 44.11 -4.19 -14.15
C SER A 534 43.99 -5.73 -14.17
N ALA A 535 43.12 -6.30 -13.35
CA ALA A 535 42.95 -7.75 -13.21
C ALA A 535 42.56 -8.42 -14.54
N LYS A 536 43.13 -9.59 -14.79
CA LYS A 536 42.76 -10.47 -15.92
C LYS A 536 41.70 -11.44 -15.46
N VAL A 537 40.51 -11.40 -16.09
CA VAL A 537 39.36 -12.15 -15.65
C VAL A 537 38.83 -13.04 -16.77
N ALA A 538 38.70 -14.33 -16.49
CA ALA A 538 37.98 -15.28 -17.34
C ALA A 538 36.53 -15.41 -16.88
N VAL A 539 35.58 -15.32 -17.80
CA VAL A 539 34.15 -15.57 -17.57
C VAL A 539 33.74 -16.79 -18.38
N VAL A 540 33.20 -17.81 -17.70
CA VAL A 540 32.75 -19.06 -18.32
C VAL A 540 31.24 -19.05 -18.44
N GLY A 541 30.73 -18.78 -19.64
CA GLY A 541 29.33 -18.62 -19.97
C GLY A 541 28.96 -17.18 -20.35
N GLY A 542 28.26 -17.02 -21.49
CA GLY A 542 27.83 -15.76 -22.07
C GLY A 542 26.32 -15.47 -21.89
N GLY A 543 25.71 -16.05 -20.83
CA GLY A 543 24.34 -15.74 -20.39
C GLY A 543 24.27 -14.41 -19.61
N PRO A 544 23.10 -14.09 -19.02
CA PRO A 544 22.90 -12.81 -18.31
C PRO A 544 23.96 -12.50 -17.24
N ALA A 545 24.33 -13.49 -16.40
CA ALA A 545 25.38 -13.31 -15.37
C ALA A 545 26.75 -13.00 -16.00
N GLY A 546 27.14 -13.75 -17.03
CA GLY A 546 28.41 -13.53 -17.72
C GLY A 546 28.48 -12.23 -18.49
N LEU A 547 27.41 -11.84 -19.15
CA LEU A 547 27.27 -10.53 -19.82
C LEU A 547 27.38 -9.38 -18.83
N ALA A 548 26.70 -9.49 -17.68
CA ALA A 548 26.74 -8.49 -16.63
C ALA A 548 28.15 -8.37 -16.03
N ALA A 549 28.81 -9.53 -15.75
CA ALA A 549 30.19 -9.56 -15.26
C ALA A 549 31.16 -8.88 -16.25
N ALA A 550 31.04 -9.23 -17.54
CA ALA A 550 31.83 -8.62 -18.60
C ALA A 550 31.69 -7.11 -18.66
N TYR A 551 30.46 -6.62 -18.52
CA TYR A 551 30.18 -5.18 -18.51
C TYR A 551 30.76 -4.47 -17.30
N TYR A 552 30.43 -4.93 -16.09
CA TYR A 552 30.86 -4.26 -14.86
C TYR A 552 32.38 -4.26 -14.68
N LEU A 553 33.03 -5.38 -14.95
CA LEU A 553 34.49 -5.52 -14.84
C LEU A 553 35.19 -4.76 -15.95
N GLY A 554 34.65 -4.81 -17.20
CA GLY A 554 35.20 -4.04 -18.34
C GLY A 554 35.15 -2.54 -18.09
N LEU A 555 34.05 -2.02 -17.51
CA LEU A 555 33.95 -0.61 -17.11
C LEU A 555 34.88 -0.25 -15.95
N ALA A 556 35.21 -1.21 -15.07
CA ALA A 556 36.20 -1.02 -14.00
C ALA A 556 37.64 -1.06 -14.47
N GLY A 557 37.92 -1.41 -15.72
CA GLY A 557 39.26 -1.44 -16.32
C GLY A 557 39.87 -2.83 -16.44
N ALA A 558 39.18 -3.92 -15.98
CA ALA A 558 39.68 -5.28 -16.06
C ALA A 558 39.83 -5.77 -17.52
N GLU A 559 40.83 -6.64 -17.76
CA GLU A 559 40.98 -7.41 -19.01
C GLU A 559 40.08 -8.65 -18.97
N VAL A 560 38.83 -8.51 -19.47
CA VAL A 560 37.83 -9.58 -19.40
C VAL A 560 37.80 -10.41 -20.69
N THR A 561 37.85 -11.74 -20.57
CA THR A 561 37.60 -12.70 -21.67
C THR A 561 36.42 -13.58 -21.31
N VAL A 562 35.37 -13.54 -22.10
CA VAL A 562 34.18 -14.39 -21.96
C VAL A 562 34.27 -15.56 -22.92
N TYR A 563 34.17 -16.78 -22.40
CA TYR A 563 34.10 -18.05 -23.16
C TYR A 563 32.65 -18.52 -23.22
N GLU A 564 32.08 -18.65 -24.43
CA GLU A 564 30.72 -19.15 -24.66
C GLU A 564 30.77 -20.31 -25.65
N LYS A 565 30.21 -21.48 -25.27
CA LYS A 565 30.15 -22.67 -26.10
C LYS A 565 29.25 -22.54 -27.32
N GLU A 566 28.23 -21.72 -27.20
CA GLU A 566 27.27 -21.43 -28.27
C GLU A 566 27.82 -20.33 -29.20
N LYS A 567 27.28 -20.31 -30.44
CA LYS A 567 27.69 -19.32 -31.45
C LYS A 567 27.20 -17.92 -31.14
N GLN A 568 26.23 -17.78 -30.27
CA GLN A 568 25.59 -16.50 -29.89
C GLN A 568 25.53 -16.30 -28.39
N LEU A 569 25.64 -15.04 -27.98
CA LEU A 569 25.53 -14.61 -26.57
C LEU A 569 24.05 -14.46 -26.14
N GLY A 570 23.78 -14.54 -24.85
CA GLY A 570 22.47 -14.34 -24.23
C GLY A 570 21.95 -15.53 -23.42
N GLY A 571 22.58 -16.70 -23.54
CA GLY A 571 22.24 -17.91 -22.78
C GLY A 571 20.77 -18.30 -22.90
N VAL A 572 20.15 -18.67 -21.77
CA VAL A 572 18.72 -19.10 -21.71
C VAL A 572 17.78 -18.05 -22.31
N VAL A 573 18.04 -16.76 -22.12
CA VAL A 573 17.18 -15.69 -22.68
C VAL A 573 17.14 -15.76 -24.22
N ARG A 574 18.26 -16.06 -24.86
CA ARG A 574 18.32 -16.22 -26.33
C ARG A 574 17.83 -17.56 -26.81
N GLN A 575 18.19 -18.64 -26.11
CA GLN A 575 18.02 -19.98 -26.63
C GLN A 575 16.68 -20.62 -26.25
N VAL A 576 16.08 -20.21 -25.13
CA VAL A 576 14.93 -20.89 -24.54
C VAL A 576 13.70 -19.99 -24.50
N ILE A 577 13.84 -18.74 -24.04
CA ILE A 577 12.67 -17.85 -23.90
C ILE A 577 12.11 -17.52 -25.29
N PRO A 578 10.82 -17.80 -25.55
CA PRO A 578 10.21 -17.64 -26.85
C PRO A 578 10.34 -16.24 -27.48
N GLU A 579 10.38 -16.17 -28.80
CA GLU A 579 10.49 -14.93 -29.58
C GLU A 579 9.29 -13.98 -29.34
N PHE A 580 8.08 -14.56 -29.17
CA PHE A 580 6.88 -13.78 -28.87
C PHE A 580 6.94 -13.09 -27.47
N ARG A 581 7.79 -13.58 -26.58
CA ARG A 581 8.01 -13.00 -25.25
C ARG A 581 9.14 -11.98 -25.24
N ILE A 582 10.25 -12.28 -25.90
CA ILE A 582 11.37 -11.35 -26.06
C ILE A 582 12.00 -11.48 -27.46
N PRO A 583 11.88 -10.42 -28.29
CA PRO A 583 12.49 -10.43 -29.62
C PRO A 583 14.01 -10.49 -29.57
N SER A 584 14.62 -11.32 -30.43
CA SER A 584 16.09 -11.48 -30.52
C SER A 584 16.82 -10.16 -30.78
N VAL A 585 16.20 -9.22 -31.51
CA VAL A 585 16.78 -7.88 -31.74
C VAL A 585 16.95 -7.08 -30.44
N SER A 586 16.12 -7.32 -29.43
CA SER A 586 16.26 -6.70 -28.10
C SER A 586 17.49 -7.23 -27.38
N ILE A 587 17.71 -8.53 -27.45
CA ILE A 587 18.89 -9.19 -26.88
C ILE A 587 20.17 -8.66 -27.55
N ASP A 588 20.16 -8.51 -28.89
CA ASP A 588 21.30 -8.00 -29.65
C ASP A 588 21.69 -6.58 -29.25
N LYS A 589 20.72 -5.72 -28.93
CA LYS A 589 20.99 -4.36 -28.45
C LYS A 589 21.73 -4.36 -27.12
N ASP A 590 21.30 -5.20 -26.16
CA ASP A 590 21.98 -5.34 -24.89
C ASP A 590 23.38 -5.97 -25.06
N VAL A 591 23.53 -7.00 -25.90
CA VAL A 591 24.83 -7.59 -26.21
C VAL A 591 25.81 -6.54 -26.82
N ARG A 592 25.33 -5.65 -27.70
CA ARG A 592 26.16 -4.57 -28.26
C ARG A 592 26.60 -3.59 -27.17
N LEU A 593 25.71 -3.23 -26.25
CA LEU A 593 26.05 -2.38 -25.10
C LEU A 593 27.13 -3.02 -24.23
N VAL A 594 26.99 -4.31 -23.91
CA VAL A 594 28.01 -5.06 -23.15
C VAL A 594 29.34 -5.11 -23.88
N LYS A 595 29.35 -5.33 -25.21
CA LYS A 595 30.59 -5.32 -26.01
C LYS A 595 31.30 -3.96 -25.99
N ALA A 596 30.55 -2.86 -25.92
CA ALA A 596 31.11 -1.52 -25.81
C ALA A 596 31.92 -1.29 -24.53
N ALA A 597 31.72 -2.08 -23.46
CA ALA A 597 32.56 -2.08 -22.26
C ALA A 597 33.95 -2.69 -22.48
N GLY A 598 34.27 -3.27 -23.66
CA GLY A 598 35.59 -3.67 -24.11
C GLY A 598 36.02 -5.08 -23.69
N ALA A 599 35.11 -5.93 -23.25
CA ALA A 599 35.41 -7.34 -23.01
C ALA A 599 35.67 -8.11 -24.34
N ARG A 600 36.54 -9.11 -24.33
CA ARG A 600 36.79 -10.05 -25.42
C ARG A 600 35.83 -11.22 -25.33
N PHE A 601 35.28 -11.67 -26.47
CA PHE A 601 34.36 -12.82 -26.54
C PHE A 601 34.93 -13.93 -27.43
N VAL A 602 34.97 -15.14 -26.90
CA VAL A 602 35.36 -16.39 -27.60
C VAL A 602 34.11 -17.25 -27.70
N LEU A 603 33.52 -17.31 -28.91
CA LEU A 603 32.22 -17.97 -29.17
C LEU A 603 32.40 -19.33 -29.89
N GLY A 604 31.42 -20.21 -29.70
CA GLY A 604 31.37 -21.52 -30.37
C GLY A 604 32.43 -22.51 -29.87
N LYS A 605 33.00 -22.26 -28.70
CA LYS A 605 34.02 -23.10 -28.07
C LYS A 605 33.82 -23.18 -26.57
N ALA A 606 33.99 -24.38 -26.01
CA ALA A 606 34.04 -24.56 -24.57
C ALA A 606 35.23 -23.78 -23.95
N ALA A 607 35.10 -23.35 -22.70
CA ALA A 607 36.20 -22.75 -21.98
C ALA A 607 37.39 -23.70 -21.84
N PRO A 608 38.63 -23.21 -21.81
CA PRO A 608 39.80 -24.01 -21.46
C PRO A 608 39.64 -24.66 -20.07
N THR A 609 40.41 -25.74 -19.80
CA THR A 609 40.39 -26.40 -18.51
C THR A 609 40.75 -25.46 -17.37
N TYR A 610 40.31 -25.77 -16.16
CA TYR A 610 40.59 -24.98 -14.95
C TYR A 610 42.09 -24.67 -14.78
N ARG A 611 42.95 -25.70 -14.94
CA ARG A 611 44.41 -25.54 -14.86
C ARG A 611 44.98 -24.54 -15.89
N THR A 612 44.38 -24.48 -17.08
CA THR A 612 44.80 -23.51 -18.12
C THR A 612 44.34 -22.11 -17.78
N LEU A 613 43.13 -21.96 -17.25
CA LEU A 613 42.57 -20.66 -16.86
C LEU A 613 43.33 -20.07 -15.67
N GLN A 614 43.65 -20.88 -14.63
CA GLN A 614 44.41 -20.45 -13.46
C GLN A 614 45.81 -19.88 -13.80
N LYS A 615 46.45 -20.39 -14.84
CA LYS A 615 47.77 -19.90 -15.27
C LYS A 615 47.72 -18.54 -16.00
N LYS A 616 46.54 -18.16 -16.48
CA LYS A 616 46.39 -17.02 -17.40
C LYS A 616 45.56 -15.86 -16.84
N TYR A 617 44.74 -16.13 -15.86
CA TYR A 617 43.79 -15.18 -15.29
C TYR A 617 43.94 -15.10 -13.78
N ASP A 618 43.78 -13.89 -13.26
CA ASP A 618 43.78 -13.63 -11.81
C ASP A 618 42.49 -14.13 -11.15
N TYR A 619 41.37 -14.05 -11.88
CA TYR A 619 40.05 -14.51 -11.42
C TYR A 619 39.31 -15.28 -12.49
N ILE A 620 38.48 -16.23 -12.03
CA ILE A 620 37.63 -17.07 -12.90
C ILE A 620 36.19 -16.95 -12.39
N LEU A 621 35.26 -16.54 -13.25
CA LEU A 621 33.83 -16.39 -12.96
C LEU A 621 33.04 -17.46 -13.68
N LEU A 622 32.40 -18.35 -12.95
CA LEU A 622 31.57 -19.44 -13.50
C LEU A 622 30.13 -18.96 -13.62
N ALA A 623 29.67 -18.74 -14.85
CA ALA A 623 28.34 -18.21 -15.19
C ALA A 623 27.61 -19.13 -16.19
N ALA A 624 27.80 -20.46 -16.06
CA ALA A 624 27.33 -21.47 -17.02
C ALA A 624 25.85 -21.81 -16.90
N GLY A 625 25.10 -21.25 -15.94
CA GLY A 625 23.68 -21.51 -15.69
C GLY A 625 23.38 -22.88 -15.06
N ALA A 626 22.12 -23.17 -14.79
CA ALA A 626 21.65 -24.50 -14.42
C ALA A 626 21.66 -25.40 -15.66
N ARG A 627 22.20 -26.63 -15.58
CA ARG A 627 22.52 -27.42 -16.75
C ARG A 627 21.88 -28.80 -16.79
N LYS A 628 21.33 -29.29 -15.67
CA LYS A 628 20.73 -30.61 -15.56
C LYS A 628 19.20 -30.49 -15.55
N SER A 629 18.55 -31.11 -16.53
CA SER A 629 17.11 -31.16 -16.68
C SER A 629 16.46 -32.18 -15.76
N ALA A 630 15.25 -31.88 -15.24
CA ALA A 630 14.44 -32.79 -14.48
C ALA A 630 13.27 -33.33 -15.34
N LEU A 631 13.03 -34.64 -15.26
CA LEU A 631 11.87 -35.32 -15.83
C LEU A 631 11.09 -36.03 -14.71
N LEU A 632 9.79 -36.28 -14.94
CA LEU A 632 8.94 -37.07 -14.04
C LEU A 632 9.20 -38.57 -14.16
N SER A 633 9.50 -39.04 -15.37
CA SER A 633 9.73 -40.45 -15.68
C SER A 633 8.54 -41.37 -15.30
N ILE A 634 7.31 -40.91 -15.64
CA ILE A 634 6.04 -41.58 -15.33
C ILE A 634 5.41 -42.31 -16.52
N GLY A 635 6.16 -42.54 -17.58
CA GLY A 635 5.70 -43.16 -18.83
C GLY A 635 5.20 -42.15 -19.87
N GLY A 636 4.71 -42.69 -21.01
CA GLY A 636 4.26 -41.86 -22.10
C GLY A 636 5.36 -41.09 -22.85
N ARG A 637 4.93 -40.19 -23.72
CA ARG A 637 5.85 -39.30 -24.43
C ARG A 637 6.12 -38.05 -23.57
N GLU A 638 7.24 -38.02 -22.91
CA GLU A 638 7.66 -36.93 -22.04
C GLU A 638 8.76 -36.09 -22.69
N LEU A 639 8.57 -34.76 -22.68
CA LEU A 639 9.56 -33.77 -23.11
C LEU A 639 9.94 -32.84 -21.91
N ASN A 640 11.22 -32.52 -21.82
CA ASN A 640 11.63 -31.45 -20.90
C ASN A 640 11.23 -30.08 -21.48
N ALA A 641 10.66 -29.20 -20.70
CA ALA A 641 10.17 -27.89 -21.14
C ALA A 641 11.28 -27.01 -21.74
N VAL A 642 12.48 -26.99 -21.14
CA VAL A 642 13.61 -26.20 -21.66
C VAL A 642 14.11 -26.74 -22.99
N ALA A 643 14.21 -28.07 -23.12
CA ALA A 643 14.58 -28.72 -24.40
C ALA A 643 13.55 -28.47 -25.50
N PHE A 644 12.26 -28.57 -25.17
CA PHE A 644 11.17 -28.26 -26.08
C PHE A 644 11.22 -26.80 -26.56
N LEU A 645 11.33 -25.84 -25.65
CA LEU A 645 11.41 -24.42 -25.97
C LEU A 645 12.66 -24.09 -26.82
N LYS A 646 13.79 -24.74 -26.52
CA LYS A 646 15.03 -24.58 -27.30
C LYS A 646 14.86 -25.08 -28.74
N ALA A 647 14.28 -26.27 -28.93
CA ALA A 647 13.99 -26.87 -30.25
C ALA A 647 12.99 -25.99 -31.02
N GLN A 648 11.91 -25.57 -30.41
CA GLN A 648 10.90 -24.69 -30.98
C GLN A 648 11.52 -23.38 -31.49
N LYS A 649 12.38 -22.77 -30.67
CA LYS A 649 13.07 -21.51 -31.02
C LYS A 649 14.13 -21.71 -32.15
N ALA A 650 14.69 -22.90 -32.26
CA ALA A 650 15.60 -23.26 -33.36
C ALA A 650 14.88 -23.58 -34.67
N GLY A 651 13.54 -23.67 -34.67
CA GLY A 651 12.75 -24.09 -35.80
C GLY A 651 12.66 -25.62 -35.97
N GLU A 652 13.09 -26.38 -34.96
CA GLU A 652 13.10 -27.86 -34.92
C GLU A 652 11.94 -28.37 -34.02
N THR A 653 10.74 -27.85 -34.24
CA THR A 653 9.58 -28.14 -33.37
C THR A 653 9.16 -29.60 -33.47
N PRO A 654 9.12 -30.36 -32.36
CA PRO A 654 8.63 -31.75 -32.40
C PRO A 654 7.11 -31.80 -32.62
N VAL A 655 6.62 -32.84 -33.28
CA VAL A 655 5.18 -33.13 -33.34
C VAL A 655 4.68 -33.43 -31.94
N LEU A 656 3.59 -32.82 -31.47
CA LEU A 656 3.11 -32.98 -30.09
C LEU A 656 1.85 -33.85 -29.94
N GLY A 657 1.11 -34.08 -31.04
CA GLY A 657 -0.24 -34.68 -30.99
C GLY A 657 -1.30 -33.60 -30.72
N GLU A 658 -2.55 -34.01 -30.49
CA GLU A 658 -3.69 -33.11 -30.35
C GLU A 658 -3.80 -32.55 -28.90
N HIS A 659 -3.45 -33.37 -27.88
CA HIS A 659 -3.62 -33.08 -26.45
C HIS A 659 -2.27 -32.97 -25.74
N VAL A 660 -1.94 -31.80 -25.26
CA VAL A 660 -0.66 -31.54 -24.55
C VAL A 660 -0.90 -31.21 -23.10
N CYS A 661 -0.22 -31.92 -22.21
CA CYS A 661 -0.21 -31.63 -20.78
C CYS A 661 1.12 -31.01 -20.37
N VAL A 662 1.07 -29.81 -19.73
CA VAL A 662 2.26 -29.12 -19.20
C VAL A 662 2.25 -29.20 -17.67
N ILE A 663 3.28 -29.82 -17.11
CA ILE A 663 3.37 -30.01 -15.66
C ILE A 663 4.28 -28.94 -15.02
N GLY A 664 3.69 -28.10 -14.19
CA GLY A 664 4.43 -27.08 -13.46
C GLY A 664 3.67 -25.78 -13.31
N GLY A 665 4.17 -24.93 -12.42
CA GLY A 665 3.53 -23.64 -12.10
C GLY A 665 4.48 -22.42 -12.21
N GLY A 666 5.64 -22.58 -12.88
CA GLY A 666 6.61 -21.49 -13.10
C GLY A 666 6.46 -20.81 -14.47
N ASN A 667 7.20 -19.72 -14.69
CA ASN A 667 7.20 -19.01 -15.99
C ASN A 667 7.56 -19.93 -17.16
N THR A 668 8.48 -20.90 -16.97
CA THR A 668 8.84 -21.88 -17.99
C THR A 668 7.64 -22.76 -18.41
N ALA A 669 6.75 -23.09 -17.46
CA ALA A 669 5.52 -23.83 -17.79
C ALA A 669 4.56 -22.97 -18.61
N MET A 670 4.43 -21.68 -18.29
CA MET A 670 3.61 -20.72 -19.06
C MET A 670 4.17 -20.54 -20.48
N ASP A 671 5.48 -20.36 -20.60
CA ASP A 671 6.16 -20.27 -21.91
C ASP A 671 5.98 -21.54 -22.72
N ALA A 672 6.10 -22.74 -22.11
CA ALA A 672 5.91 -24.02 -22.78
C ALA A 672 4.47 -24.23 -23.24
N ALA A 673 3.49 -23.86 -22.39
CA ALA A 673 2.08 -23.97 -22.77
C ALA A 673 1.73 -23.05 -23.95
N ARG A 674 2.16 -21.81 -23.90
CA ARG A 674 1.96 -20.83 -24.98
C ARG A 674 2.69 -21.23 -26.28
N ALA A 675 3.88 -21.79 -26.15
CA ALA A 675 4.63 -22.32 -27.29
C ALA A 675 3.93 -23.55 -27.89
N ALA A 676 3.42 -24.46 -27.07
CA ALA A 676 2.69 -25.67 -27.53
C ALA A 676 1.41 -25.31 -28.27
N LEU A 677 0.65 -24.28 -27.81
CA LEU A 677 -0.54 -23.78 -28.55
C LEU A 677 -0.25 -23.29 -29.98
N ARG A 678 1.01 -23.00 -30.30
CA ARG A 678 1.45 -22.53 -31.61
C ARG A 678 1.99 -23.65 -32.50
N VAL A 679 1.99 -24.89 -32.02
CA VAL A 679 2.44 -26.06 -32.78
C VAL A 679 1.27 -26.58 -33.61
N GLU A 680 1.51 -26.82 -34.90
CA GLU A 680 0.51 -27.38 -35.82
C GLU A 680 0.00 -28.75 -35.35
N GLY A 681 -1.31 -28.95 -35.38
CA GLY A 681 -1.99 -30.17 -34.94
C GLY A 681 -2.35 -30.22 -33.47
N VAL A 682 -1.91 -29.27 -32.65
CA VAL A 682 -2.33 -29.18 -31.23
C VAL A 682 -3.72 -28.56 -31.14
N ARG A 683 -4.65 -29.25 -30.47
CA ARG A 683 -6.03 -28.77 -30.24
C ARG A 683 -6.19 -28.09 -28.88
N ASP A 684 -5.62 -28.69 -27.85
CA ASP A 684 -5.70 -28.16 -26.51
C ASP A 684 -4.40 -28.37 -25.74
N VAL A 685 -4.14 -27.41 -24.83
CA VAL A 685 -3.02 -27.45 -23.91
C VAL A 685 -3.53 -27.28 -22.48
N THR A 686 -3.25 -28.27 -21.65
CA THR A 686 -3.65 -28.27 -20.23
C THR A 686 -2.46 -28.10 -19.32
N ILE A 687 -2.46 -27.04 -18.49
CA ILE A 687 -1.47 -26.81 -17.44
C ILE A 687 -1.93 -27.51 -16.15
N VAL A 688 -1.16 -28.48 -15.69
CA VAL A 688 -1.43 -29.28 -14.49
C VAL A 688 -0.54 -28.81 -13.36
N TYR A 689 -1.14 -28.40 -12.23
CA TYR A 689 -0.41 -27.91 -11.09
C TYR A 689 -0.96 -28.44 -9.75
N ARG A 690 -0.08 -28.92 -8.87
CA ARG A 690 -0.42 -29.55 -7.58
C ARG A 690 -0.93 -28.64 -6.49
N ARG A 691 -0.97 -27.30 -6.70
CA ARG A 691 -1.56 -26.28 -5.83
C ARG A 691 -2.53 -25.40 -6.60
N THR A 692 -3.07 -24.36 -5.95
CA THR A 692 -3.91 -23.36 -6.61
C THR A 692 -3.08 -22.24 -7.26
N LYS A 693 -3.70 -21.42 -8.10
CA LYS A 693 -3.07 -20.24 -8.72
C LYS A 693 -2.38 -19.32 -7.71
N LYS A 694 -2.94 -19.19 -6.50
CA LYS A 694 -2.40 -18.39 -5.39
C LYS A 694 -0.95 -18.75 -5.05
N TYR A 695 -0.57 -20.03 -5.20
CA TYR A 695 0.75 -20.55 -4.83
C TYR A 695 1.66 -20.79 -6.03
N MET A 696 1.29 -20.36 -7.24
CA MET A 696 2.12 -20.48 -8.43
C MET A 696 3.36 -19.58 -8.32
N PRO A 697 4.56 -20.08 -8.63
CA PRO A 697 5.75 -19.23 -8.74
C PRO A 697 5.74 -18.33 -9.98
N ALA A 698 4.94 -18.65 -11.02
CA ALA A 698 4.81 -17.84 -12.23
C ALA A 698 4.33 -16.41 -11.92
N ASP A 699 4.77 -15.48 -12.75
CA ASP A 699 4.25 -14.11 -12.77
C ASP A 699 2.75 -14.13 -13.12
N PRO A 700 1.88 -13.42 -12.38
CA PRO A 700 0.45 -13.35 -12.68
C PRO A 700 0.13 -12.95 -14.12
N GLU A 701 0.91 -12.02 -14.69
CA GLU A 701 0.76 -11.59 -16.08
C GLU A 701 0.98 -12.76 -17.07
N GLU A 702 1.97 -13.62 -16.81
CA GLU A 702 2.26 -14.78 -17.68
C GLU A 702 1.17 -15.86 -17.59
N VAL A 703 0.60 -16.05 -16.40
CA VAL A 703 -0.55 -16.96 -16.21
C VAL A 703 -1.76 -16.44 -16.97
N GLU A 704 -2.07 -15.16 -16.84
CA GLU A 704 -3.20 -14.52 -17.53
C GLU A 704 -3.04 -14.58 -19.06
N LEU A 705 -1.83 -14.35 -19.57
CA LEU A 705 -1.52 -14.44 -20.99
C LEU A 705 -1.68 -15.88 -21.51
N ALA A 706 -1.24 -16.88 -20.77
CA ALA A 706 -1.41 -18.28 -21.16
C ALA A 706 -2.88 -18.67 -21.25
N GLU A 707 -3.71 -18.25 -20.29
CA GLU A 707 -5.16 -18.49 -20.31
C GLU A 707 -5.89 -17.74 -21.43
N LYS A 708 -5.55 -16.47 -21.65
CA LYS A 708 -6.10 -15.66 -22.76
C LYS A 708 -5.79 -16.24 -24.13
N GLU A 709 -4.63 -16.88 -24.27
CA GLU A 709 -4.22 -17.56 -25.51
C GLU A 709 -4.85 -18.95 -25.67
N GLY A 710 -5.58 -19.45 -24.64
CA GLY A 710 -6.36 -20.68 -24.71
C GLY A 710 -5.81 -21.88 -23.93
N ALA A 711 -4.77 -21.72 -23.12
CA ALA A 711 -4.29 -22.76 -22.21
C ALA A 711 -5.29 -22.99 -21.07
N ARG A 712 -5.68 -24.26 -20.84
CA ARG A 712 -6.57 -24.64 -19.74
C ARG A 712 -5.76 -24.91 -18.49
N PHE A 713 -6.13 -24.29 -17.37
CA PHE A 713 -5.46 -24.47 -16.09
C PHE A 713 -6.24 -25.44 -15.18
N LEU A 714 -5.61 -26.53 -14.73
CA LEU A 714 -6.16 -27.50 -13.78
C LEU A 714 -5.32 -27.51 -12.49
N PRO A 715 -5.81 -26.85 -11.42
CA PRO A 715 -5.16 -26.86 -10.12
C PRO A 715 -5.42 -28.14 -9.34
N LEU A 716 -4.65 -28.35 -8.26
CA LEU A 716 -4.80 -29.43 -7.29
C LEU A 716 -4.72 -30.84 -7.95
N LEU A 717 -3.87 -30.98 -8.94
CA LEU A 717 -3.58 -32.26 -9.61
C LEU A 717 -2.08 -32.52 -9.60
N SER A 718 -1.70 -33.75 -9.22
CA SER A 718 -0.31 -34.24 -9.25
C SER A 718 -0.22 -35.45 -10.19
N PRO A 719 0.64 -35.46 -11.22
CA PRO A 719 0.75 -36.54 -12.15
C PRO A 719 1.27 -37.84 -11.49
N LEU A 720 0.68 -39.00 -11.83
CA LEU A 720 1.04 -40.33 -11.37
C LEU A 720 1.63 -41.20 -12.47
N SER A 721 0.92 -41.32 -13.58
CA SER A 721 1.33 -42.12 -14.73
C SER A 721 0.82 -41.51 -16.05
N ALA A 722 1.55 -41.74 -17.13
CA ALA A 722 1.14 -41.38 -18.48
C ALA A 722 1.22 -42.61 -19.39
N GLU A 723 0.06 -43.12 -19.86
CA GLU A 723 -0.04 -44.33 -20.64
C GLU A 723 -1.21 -44.25 -21.65
N SER A 724 -1.06 -44.85 -22.82
CA SER A 724 -2.13 -44.97 -23.82
C SER A 724 -2.81 -43.65 -24.17
N GLY A 725 -2.07 -42.58 -24.34
CA GLY A 725 -2.61 -41.25 -24.67
C GLY A 725 -3.37 -40.56 -23.51
N ARG A 726 -3.14 -40.99 -22.26
CA ARG A 726 -3.82 -40.44 -21.08
C ARG A 726 -2.83 -40.17 -19.95
N LEU A 727 -3.06 -39.05 -19.23
CA LEU A 727 -2.36 -38.71 -18.02
C LEU A 727 -3.28 -38.96 -16.82
N THR A 728 -2.87 -39.84 -15.92
CA THR A 728 -3.55 -40.06 -14.65
C THR A 728 -2.94 -39.19 -13.57
N CYS A 729 -3.77 -38.39 -12.92
CA CYS A 729 -3.39 -37.47 -11.85
C CYS A 729 -4.06 -37.80 -10.52
N GLN A 730 -3.33 -37.68 -9.45
CA GLN A 730 -3.83 -37.66 -8.06
C GLN A 730 -4.51 -36.31 -7.80
N VAL A 731 -5.73 -36.34 -7.27
CA VAL A 731 -6.37 -35.13 -6.77
C VAL A 731 -5.74 -34.72 -5.43
N MET A 732 -5.41 -33.45 -5.31
CA MET A 732 -4.73 -32.90 -4.15
C MET A 732 -5.67 -31.96 -3.38
N GLU A 733 -5.40 -31.82 -2.07
CA GLU A 733 -5.98 -30.80 -1.22
C GLU A 733 -4.87 -29.95 -0.59
N LEU A 734 -5.20 -28.74 -0.12
CA LEU A 734 -4.24 -27.90 0.56
C LEU A 734 -4.25 -28.19 2.06
N GLY A 735 -3.16 -28.70 2.60
CA GLY A 735 -2.93 -28.90 4.03
C GLY A 735 -2.87 -27.59 4.83
N ALA A 736 -2.53 -27.66 6.11
CA ALA A 736 -2.34 -26.50 6.97
C ALA A 736 -1.20 -25.59 6.43
N PRO A 737 -1.27 -24.26 6.67
CA PRO A 737 -0.19 -23.34 6.30
C PRO A 737 1.06 -23.59 7.15
N ASP A 738 2.24 -23.47 6.54
CA ASP A 738 3.52 -23.46 7.24
C ASP A 738 3.79 -22.06 7.87
N ALA A 739 4.90 -21.92 8.58
CA ALA A 739 5.29 -20.65 9.22
C ALA A 739 5.42 -19.47 8.25
N ALA A 740 5.55 -19.73 6.95
CA ALA A 740 5.56 -18.71 5.90
C ALA A 740 4.18 -18.51 5.24
N GLY A 741 3.11 -19.12 5.79
CA GLY A 741 1.75 -19.06 5.25
C GLY A 741 1.54 -19.90 3.98
N ARG A 742 2.50 -20.77 3.62
CA ARG A 742 2.42 -21.61 2.42
C ARG A 742 1.81 -22.95 2.74
N ARG A 743 0.75 -23.32 2.02
CA ARG A 743 0.07 -24.60 2.20
C ARG A 743 0.66 -25.69 1.31
N SER A 744 1.01 -26.83 1.90
CA SER A 744 1.51 -27.99 1.19
C SER A 744 0.37 -28.78 0.55
N PRO A 745 0.54 -29.33 -0.66
CA PRO A 745 -0.47 -30.22 -1.25
C PRO A 745 -0.45 -31.58 -0.54
N VAL A 746 -1.64 -32.07 -0.20
CA VAL A 746 -1.89 -33.37 0.42
C VAL A 746 -2.69 -34.22 -0.54
N ALA A 747 -2.30 -35.49 -0.77
CA ALA A 747 -3.00 -36.39 -1.65
C ALA A 747 -4.34 -36.83 -1.05
N THR A 748 -5.38 -36.90 -1.90
CA THR A 748 -6.68 -37.51 -1.55
C THR A 748 -6.75 -38.94 -2.08
N ASP A 749 -7.83 -39.66 -1.87
CA ASP A 749 -8.04 -41.00 -2.46
C ASP A 749 -8.55 -40.94 -3.91
N LYS A 750 -8.72 -39.77 -4.50
CA LYS A 750 -9.32 -39.57 -5.84
C LYS A 750 -8.27 -39.39 -6.90
N THR A 751 -8.52 -40.00 -8.08
CA THR A 751 -7.72 -39.82 -9.27
C THR A 751 -8.56 -39.31 -10.44
N VAL A 752 -7.93 -38.58 -11.36
CA VAL A 752 -8.53 -38.07 -12.60
C VAL A 752 -7.65 -38.43 -13.77
N SER A 753 -8.27 -38.84 -14.89
CA SER A 753 -7.57 -39.16 -16.13
C SER A 753 -7.87 -38.11 -17.22
N LEU A 754 -6.81 -37.54 -17.80
CA LEU A 754 -6.85 -36.49 -18.81
C LEU A 754 -6.33 -37.01 -20.17
N PRO A 755 -6.86 -36.56 -21.31
CA PRO A 755 -6.22 -36.80 -22.62
C PRO A 755 -4.83 -36.17 -22.62
N CYS A 756 -3.80 -36.91 -23.09
CA CYS A 756 -2.43 -36.46 -23.11
C CYS A 756 -1.58 -37.25 -24.10
N ASP A 757 -1.35 -36.73 -25.31
CA ASP A 757 -0.47 -37.32 -26.29
C ASP A 757 1.01 -37.01 -25.99
N THR A 758 1.25 -35.81 -25.47
CA THR A 758 2.59 -35.37 -25.07
C THR A 758 2.56 -34.68 -23.72
N LEU A 759 3.44 -35.10 -22.82
CA LEU A 759 3.69 -34.52 -21.51
C LEU A 759 4.90 -33.59 -21.61
N ILE A 760 4.77 -32.33 -21.15
CA ILE A 760 5.90 -31.39 -21.06
C ILE A 760 6.19 -31.10 -19.61
N SER A 761 7.33 -31.56 -19.11
CA SER A 761 7.75 -31.41 -17.72
C SER A 761 8.52 -30.12 -17.50
N ALA A 762 7.90 -29.15 -16.75
CA ALA A 762 8.48 -27.88 -16.38
C ALA A 762 8.80 -27.84 -14.88
N LEU A 763 9.63 -28.77 -14.43
CA LEU A 763 9.98 -29.00 -13.01
C LEU A 763 11.20 -28.20 -12.52
N GLY A 764 11.76 -27.39 -13.41
CA GLY A 764 12.99 -26.63 -13.17
C GLY A 764 14.27 -27.39 -13.53
N GLU A 765 15.33 -26.64 -13.65
CA GLU A 765 16.67 -27.16 -13.91
C GLU A 765 17.46 -27.26 -12.59
N LYS A 766 18.48 -28.11 -12.53
CA LYS A 766 19.34 -28.29 -11.37
C LYS A 766 20.77 -27.86 -11.66
N THR A 767 21.48 -27.46 -10.61
CA THR A 767 22.91 -27.17 -10.67
C THR A 767 23.70 -28.43 -11.07
N ASP A 768 24.67 -28.26 -11.97
CA ASP A 768 25.56 -29.30 -12.39
C ASP A 768 26.78 -29.39 -11.45
N LEU A 769 26.72 -30.30 -10.48
CA LEU A 769 27.78 -30.48 -9.47
C LEU A 769 29.06 -31.05 -10.05
N GLU A 770 28.99 -31.86 -11.12
CA GLU A 770 30.17 -32.42 -11.77
C GLU A 770 30.97 -31.31 -12.45
N PHE A 771 30.29 -30.41 -13.15
CA PHE A 771 30.90 -29.22 -13.72
C PHE A 771 31.59 -28.35 -12.66
N LEU A 772 31.00 -28.18 -11.48
CA LEU A 772 31.62 -27.42 -10.40
C LEU A 772 32.85 -28.09 -9.84
N ALA A 773 32.82 -29.42 -9.74
CA ALA A 773 33.99 -30.21 -9.27
C ALA A 773 35.20 -30.06 -10.20
N GLU A 774 34.99 -29.90 -11.54
CA GLU A 774 36.08 -29.63 -12.49
C GLU A 774 36.86 -28.34 -12.17
N TYR A 775 36.22 -27.38 -11.47
CA TYR A 775 36.80 -26.11 -11.02
C TYR A 775 37.18 -26.09 -9.53
N GLY A 776 37.20 -27.24 -8.87
CA GLY A 776 37.58 -27.39 -7.47
C GLY A 776 36.52 -26.81 -6.49
N ILE A 777 35.26 -26.64 -6.93
CA ILE A 777 34.19 -26.12 -6.10
C ILE A 777 33.45 -27.26 -5.41
N THR A 778 33.43 -27.23 -4.08
CA THR A 778 32.66 -28.17 -3.24
C THR A 778 31.41 -27.47 -2.70
N PRO A 779 30.19 -27.95 -3.01
CA PRO A 779 28.95 -27.43 -2.43
C PRO A 779 28.85 -27.67 -0.94
N ASP A 780 28.05 -26.89 -0.23
CA ASP A 780 27.71 -27.09 1.18
C ASP A 780 26.81 -28.35 1.40
N ALA A 781 26.47 -28.64 2.66
CA ALA A 781 25.62 -29.78 3.03
C ALA A 781 24.22 -29.75 2.41
N SER A 782 23.73 -28.57 1.96
CA SER A 782 22.49 -28.43 1.22
C SER A 782 22.62 -28.58 -0.29
N GLY A 783 23.82 -28.85 -0.80
CA GLY A 783 24.17 -28.95 -2.22
C GLY A 783 24.29 -27.58 -2.91
N ARG A 784 24.43 -26.49 -2.16
CA ARG A 784 24.56 -25.13 -2.68
C ARG A 784 26.04 -24.76 -2.85
N PRO A 785 26.47 -24.31 -4.05
CA PRO A 785 27.85 -23.83 -4.24
C PRO A 785 28.11 -22.53 -3.48
N PRO A 786 29.33 -22.34 -2.95
CA PRO A 786 29.75 -21.08 -2.38
C PRO A 786 29.76 -19.98 -3.44
N PHE A 787 29.61 -18.72 -3.01
CA PHE A 787 29.74 -17.57 -3.93
C PHE A 787 31.17 -17.42 -4.44
N ARG A 788 32.17 -17.69 -3.57
CA ARG A 788 33.59 -17.58 -3.86
C ARG A 788 34.35 -18.72 -3.21
N SER A 789 35.30 -19.26 -3.95
CA SER A 789 36.34 -20.15 -3.45
C SER A 789 37.67 -19.68 -4.06
N ASP A 790 38.60 -19.20 -3.23
CA ASP A 790 39.85 -18.54 -3.64
C ASP A 790 39.61 -17.43 -4.71
N ASN A 791 40.09 -17.67 -5.95
CA ASN A 791 39.96 -16.76 -7.05
C ASN A 791 38.82 -17.16 -8.04
N VAL A 792 38.00 -18.16 -7.67
CA VAL A 792 36.84 -18.61 -8.45
C VAL A 792 35.55 -18.11 -7.84
N PHE A 793 34.71 -17.49 -8.66
CA PHE A 793 33.35 -17.04 -8.29
C PHE A 793 32.29 -17.87 -9.02
N VAL A 794 31.20 -18.23 -8.35
CA VAL A 794 30.06 -18.94 -8.93
C VAL A 794 28.87 -17.99 -8.98
N LEU A 795 28.29 -17.78 -10.18
CA LEU A 795 27.31 -16.74 -10.43
C LEU A 795 26.02 -17.26 -11.05
N GLY A 796 24.91 -16.57 -10.81
CA GLY A 796 23.62 -16.82 -11.42
C GLY A 796 23.02 -18.18 -11.10
N ASP A 797 22.32 -18.77 -12.06
CA ASP A 797 21.60 -20.04 -11.86
C ASP A 797 22.51 -21.22 -11.52
N LEU A 798 23.77 -21.15 -11.86
CA LEU A 798 24.75 -22.16 -11.43
C LEU A 798 24.92 -22.21 -9.92
N ARG A 799 24.77 -21.05 -9.25
CA ARG A 799 24.86 -20.92 -7.79
C ARG A 799 23.50 -21.04 -7.09
N ARG A 800 22.48 -20.42 -7.66
CA ARG A 800 21.17 -20.24 -7.01
C ARG A 800 20.14 -21.30 -7.37
N GLY A 801 20.38 -22.10 -8.41
CA GLY A 801 19.35 -22.75 -9.18
C GLY A 801 18.62 -21.74 -10.08
N PRO A 802 17.60 -22.16 -10.82
CA PRO A 802 16.83 -21.27 -11.71
C PRO A 802 16.30 -20.05 -10.96
N ALA A 803 16.76 -18.86 -11.35
CA ALA A 803 16.42 -17.58 -10.75
C ALA A 803 16.11 -16.51 -11.80
N THR A 804 16.05 -15.25 -11.42
CA THR A 804 15.74 -14.17 -12.35
C THR A 804 17.01 -13.58 -12.97
N VAL A 805 16.84 -12.97 -14.17
CA VAL A 805 17.94 -12.28 -14.86
C VAL A 805 18.59 -11.23 -13.96
N VAL A 806 17.79 -10.47 -13.22
CA VAL A 806 18.31 -9.39 -12.35
C VAL A 806 19.07 -9.90 -11.13
N GLU A 807 18.75 -11.10 -10.62
CA GLU A 807 19.52 -11.76 -9.54
C GLU A 807 20.84 -12.31 -10.06
N ALA A 808 20.86 -12.85 -11.29
CA ALA A 808 22.10 -13.24 -11.93
C ALA A 808 23.03 -12.05 -12.18
N MET A 809 22.47 -10.88 -12.52
CA MET A 809 23.23 -9.63 -12.63
C MET A 809 23.74 -9.13 -11.27
N ALA A 810 22.98 -9.34 -10.19
CA ALA A 810 23.39 -8.98 -8.83
C ALA A 810 24.60 -9.78 -8.35
N ASP A 811 24.65 -11.09 -8.67
CA ASP A 811 25.85 -11.90 -8.38
C ASP A 811 27.07 -11.38 -9.14
N ALA A 812 26.91 -10.97 -10.40
CA ALA A 812 28.00 -10.38 -11.19
C ALA A 812 28.46 -9.03 -10.62
N LEU A 813 27.53 -8.21 -10.12
CA LEU A 813 27.84 -6.96 -9.45
C LEU A 813 28.63 -7.18 -8.15
N ALA A 814 28.19 -8.15 -7.34
CA ALA A 814 28.88 -8.53 -6.10
C ALA A 814 30.29 -9.08 -6.38
N ALA A 815 30.46 -9.88 -7.46
CA ALA A 815 31.79 -10.36 -7.85
C ALA A 815 32.71 -9.20 -8.28
N ARG A 816 32.19 -8.22 -9.05
CA ARG A 816 32.92 -7.01 -9.38
C ARG A 816 33.38 -6.26 -8.12
N ASP A 817 32.46 -6.05 -7.15
CA ASP A 817 32.77 -5.34 -5.91
C ASP A 817 33.83 -6.06 -5.09
N ALA A 818 33.80 -7.41 -5.07
CA ALA A 818 34.82 -8.23 -4.38
C ALA A 818 36.19 -8.21 -5.07
N ILE A 819 36.24 -8.03 -6.40
CA ILE A 819 37.49 -7.98 -7.18
C ILE A 819 38.12 -6.58 -7.15
N VAL A 820 37.27 -5.55 -7.26
CA VAL A 820 37.71 -4.16 -7.41
C VAL A 820 37.90 -3.44 -6.08
N GLY A 821 37.18 -3.86 -5.05
CA GLY A 821 37.24 -3.27 -3.69
C GLY A 821 36.59 -1.89 -3.57
N SER A 822 36.11 -1.31 -4.68
CA SER A 822 35.45 0.01 -4.69
C SER A 822 34.31 0.07 -5.71
N PRO A 823 33.21 0.78 -5.42
CA PRO A 823 32.11 0.92 -6.37
C PRO A 823 32.49 1.83 -7.54
N LEU A 824 31.93 1.54 -8.72
CA LEU A 824 31.97 2.46 -9.86
C LEU A 824 31.22 3.76 -9.48
N LYS A 825 31.88 4.89 -9.66
CA LYS A 825 31.33 6.21 -9.37
C LYS A 825 30.87 6.88 -10.66
N TYR A 826 29.58 7.11 -10.75
CA TYR A 826 28.97 7.89 -11.82
C TYR A 826 28.11 9.01 -11.23
N PRO A 827 28.27 10.27 -11.65
CA PRO A 827 27.43 11.36 -11.15
C PRO A 827 25.98 11.15 -11.60
N ILE A 828 25.04 11.39 -10.72
CA ILE A 828 23.61 11.42 -11.08
C ILE A 828 23.43 12.69 -11.96
N PRO A 829 22.72 12.58 -13.11
CA PRO A 829 22.48 13.74 -13.97
C PRO A 829 21.81 14.88 -13.20
N GLU A 830 22.20 16.11 -13.49
CA GLU A 830 21.58 17.28 -12.88
C GLU A 830 20.06 17.31 -13.15
N GLY A 831 19.28 17.60 -12.11
CA GLY A 831 17.82 17.60 -12.17
C GLY A 831 17.17 16.23 -12.36
N ALA A 832 17.90 15.12 -12.16
CA ALA A 832 17.33 13.78 -12.13
C ALA A 832 16.54 13.52 -10.84
N ALA A 833 16.93 14.10 -9.72
CA ALA A 833 16.18 14.02 -8.47
C ALA A 833 14.92 14.90 -8.51
N MET A 834 13.82 14.38 -7.97
CA MET A 834 12.59 15.15 -7.79
C MET A 834 12.80 16.20 -6.69
N SER A 835 12.21 17.40 -6.84
CA SER A 835 12.18 18.38 -5.75
C SER A 835 11.17 18.02 -4.67
N GLN A 836 11.38 18.52 -3.45
CA GLN A 836 10.40 18.32 -2.37
C GLN A 836 9.03 18.92 -2.69
N CYS A 837 8.98 20.10 -3.32
CA CYS A 837 7.74 20.72 -3.75
C CYS A 837 6.94 19.77 -4.68
N SER A 838 7.60 19.20 -5.71
CA SER A 838 6.96 18.23 -6.61
C SER A 838 6.51 16.96 -5.88
N ALA A 839 7.24 16.50 -4.88
CA ALA A 839 6.86 15.33 -4.08
C ALA A 839 5.64 15.65 -3.20
N ILE A 840 5.57 16.85 -2.59
CA ILE A 840 4.42 17.32 -1.80
C ILE A 840 3.15 17.36 -2.65
N GLU A 841 3.20 17.91 -3.87
CA GLU A 841 2.05 18.01 -4.77
C GLU A 841 1.45 16.64 -5.15
N ARG A 842 2.22 15.56 -5.03
CA ARG A 842 1.79 14.18 -5.35
C ARG A 842 1.21 13.43 -4.16
N LYS A 843 1.39 13.95 -2.94
CA LYS A 843 0.82 13.34 -1.74
C LYS A 843 -0.71 13.47 -1.76
N GLY A 844 -1.39 12.41 -1.36
CA GLY A 844 -2.86 12.35 -1.33
C GLY A 844 -3.54 12.25 -2.71
N VAL A 845 -2.80 12.22 -3.83
CA VAL A 845 -3.37 12.26 -5.18
C VAL A 845 -3.39 10.88 -5.84
N LEU A 846 -4.59 10.40 -6.23
CA LEU A 846 -4.78 9.21 -7.06
C LEU A 846 -4.54 9.57 -8.52
N THR A 847 -3.71 8.78 -9.23
CA THR A 847 -3.22 9.10 -10.59
C THR A 847 -3.29 7.91 -11.54
N VAL A 848 -4.27 7.02 -11.38
CA VAL A 848 -4.43 5.79 -12.20
C VAL A 848 -4.38 6.06 -13.71
N LYS A 849 -4.86 7.21 -14.16
CA LYS A 849 -4.92 7.60 -15.58
C LYS A 849 -3.73 8.44 -16.05
N ASP A 850 -2.79 8.76 -15.17
CA ASP A 850 -1.64 9.59 -15.53
C ASP A 850 -0.54 8.74 -16.21
N PRO A 851 0.34 9.35 -17.01
CA PRO A 851 1.53 8.67 -17.54
C PRO A 851 2.39 8.08 -16.41
N GLU A 852 2.83 6.83 -16.56
CA GLU A 852 3.54 6.09 -15.52
C GLU A 852 4.72 6.83 -14.86
N PRO A 853 5.60 7.54 -15.59
CA PRO A 853 6.68 8.28 -14.95
C PRO A 853 6.21 9.35 -13.95
N ARG A 854 5.07 10.01 -14.24
CA ARG A 854 4.50 11.08 -13.41
C ARG A 854 3.90 10.54 -12.11
N ARG A 855 3.58 9.25 -12.04
CA ARG A 855 2.97 8.61 -10.86
C ARG A 855 3.96 8.35 -9.71
N CYS A 856 5.27 8.50 -9.94
CA CYS A 856 6.28 8.33 -8.90
C CYS A 856 6.09 9.36 -7.77
N LEU A 857 6.14 8.89 -6.51
CA LEU A 857 5.94 9.72 -5.31
C LEU A 857 7.22 10.38 -4.79
N GLY A 858 8.41 10.01 -5.30
CA GLY A 858 9.68 10.55 -4.80
C GLY A 858 10.01 10.18 -3.35
N CYS A 859 9.80 8.93 -2.97
CA CYS A 859 9.86 8.47 -1.58
C CYS A 859 11.21 8.75 -0.87
N GLN A 860 12.34 8.79 -1.60
CA GLN A 860 13.64 9.12 -1.02
C GLN A 860 13.77 10.62 -0.71
N VAL A 861 12.94 11.46 -1.31
CA VAL A 861 12.93 12.91 -1.08
C VAL A 861 11.91 13.27 0.00
N LEU A 862 10.74 12.61 -0.02
CA LEU A 862 9.65 12.85 0.92
C LEU A 862 8.82 11.57 1.11
N CYS A 863 9.07 10.80 2.17
CA CYS A 863 8.27 9.64 2.52
C CYS A 863 7.02 10.03 3.32
N GLU A 864 7.16 10.35 4.59
CA GLU A 864 6.11 10.80 5.52
C GLU A 864 4.84 9.92 5.55
N ASN A 865 4.95 8.62 5.23
CA ASN A 865 3.78 7.73 5.26
C ASN A 865 3.20 7.61 6.68
N CYS A 866 4.06 7.49 7.70
CA CYS A 866 3.65 7.42 9.11
C CYS A 866 3.02 8.73 9.62
N VAL A 867 3.43 9.87 9.07
CA VAL A 867 2.85 11.19 9.41
C VAL A 867 1.45 11.31 8.80
N THR A 868 1.33 11.03 7.51
CA THR A 868 0.07 11.24 6.78
C THR A 868 -1.00 10.19 7.12
N ALA A 869 -0.60 8.94 7.39
CA ALA A 869 -1.54 7.87 7.75
C ALA A 869 -1.98 7.88 9.22
N CYS A 870 -1.31 8.66 10.09
CA CYS A 870 -1.69 8.74 11.49
C CYS A 870 -3.02 9.51 11.66
N PRO A 871 -4.09 8.87 12.16
CA PRO A 871 -5.36 9.57 12.37
C PRO A 871 -5.23 10.67 13.42
N ASN A 872 -4.50 10.42 14.51
CA ASN A 872 -4.37 11.32 15.66
C ASN A 872 -3.26 12.37 15.50
N ARG A 873 -2.55 12.40 14.37
CA ARG A 873 -1.46 13.35 14.08
C ARG A 873 -0.28 13.24 15.06
N ALA A 874 -0.04 12.02 15.58
CA ALA A 874 1.00 11.71 16.56
C ALA A 874 2.41 11.60 15.98
N ASN A 875 2.61 11.72 14.65
CA ASN A 875 3.93 11.78 14.05
C ASN A 875 4.11 13.13 13.35
N ALA A 876 5.19 13.84 13.63
CA ALA A 876 5.51 15.14 13.08
C ALA A 876 6.79 15.07 12.21
N ALA A 877 6.83 15.81 11.12
CA ALA A 877 8.00 15.95 10.26
C ALA A 877 8.76 17.22 10.66
N ILE A 878 9.96 17.07 11.19
CA ILE A 878 10.83 18.14 11.69
C ILE A 878 11.85 18.50 10.62
N ARG A 879 11.84 19.73 10.13
CA ARG A 879 12.83 20.24 9.18
C ARG A 879 14.04 20.77 9.94
N ILE A 880 15.19 20.14 9.73
CA ILE A 880 16.44 20.58 10.34
C ILE A 880 17.18 21.52 9.38
N PRO A 881 17.64 22.71 9.83
CA PRO A 881 18.44 23.59 9.02
C PRO A 881 19.67 22.89 8.42
N GLY A 882 19.88 23.01 7.13
CA GLY A 882 21.00 22.37 6.41
C GLY A 882 20.81 20.91 6.03
N LYS A 883 19.76 20.23 6.51
CA LYS A 883 19.38 18.87 6.04
C LYS A 883 18.36 18.93 4.88
N ALA A 884 18.61 18.13 3.87
CA ALA A 884 17.73 18.04 2.70
C ALA A 884 16.37 17.39 3.02
N MET A 885 16.34 16.47 4.00
CA MET A 885 15.15 15.68 4.35
C MET A 885 14.73 15.97 5.79
N PRO A 886 13.42 16.11 6.04
CA PRO A 886 12.91 16.22 7.41
C PRO A 886 13.13 14.92 8.19
N GLN A 887 13.13 15.03 9.51
CA GLN A 887 13.22 13.91 10.44
C GLN A 887 11.85 13.67 11.08
N ILE A 888 11.57 12.44 11.48
CA ILE A 888 10.29 12.09 12.07
C ILE A 888 10.40 12.06 13.59
N LEU A 889 9.59 12.87 14.25
CA LEU A 889 9.36 12.88 15.70
C LEU A 889 8.03 12.21 16.00
N HIS A 890 8.02 11.30 16.97
CA HIS A 890 6.79 10.72 17.50
C HIS A 890 6.34 11.54 18.73
N LEU A 891 5.04 11.81 18.83
CA LEU A 891 4.42 12.56 19.93
C LEU A 891 3.59 11.57 20.76
N ASP A 892 4.11 11.13 21.88
CA ASP A 892 3.48 10.10 22.73
C ASP A 892 2.08 10.51 23.17
N TYR A 893 1.91 11.74 23.65
CA TYR A 893 0.64 12.26 24.16
C TYR A 893 -0.53 12.23 23.15
N ALA A 894 -0.22 12.21 21.85
CA ALA A 894 -1.24 12.15 20.79
C ALA A 894 -1.50 10.71 20.29
N CYS A 895 -0.70 9.74 20.71
CA CYS A 895 -0.74 8.36 20.22
C CYS A 895 -1.65 7.48 21.09
N ASN A 896 -2.51 6.69 20.46
CA ASN A 896 -3.26 5.60 21.10
C ASN A 896 -2.78 4.21 20.66
N GLU A 897 -1.59 4.09 20.13
CA GLU A 897 -0.96 2.84 19.67
C GLU A 897 -1.81 2.00 18.71
N CYS A 898 -2.66 2.63 17.92
CA CYS A 898 -3.55 1.93 16.98
C CYS A 898 -2.81 1.06 15.94
N GLY A 899 -1.50 1.28 15.73
CA GLY A 899 -0.66 0.50 14.81
C GLY A 899 -0.76 0.89 13.34
N ASN A 900 -1.65 1.79 12.95
CA ASN A 900 -1.90 2.12 11.55
C ASN A 900 -0.65 2.61 10.79
N CYS A 901 0.23 3.37 11.43
CA CYS A 901 1.47 3.86 10.80
C CYS A 901 2.46 2.73 10.46
N ALA A 902 2.45 1.62 11.22
CA ALA A 902 3.29 0.46 10.95
C ALA A 902 2.92 -0.25 9.64
N ALA A 903 1.62 -0.28 9.29
CA ALA A 903 1.15 -0.88 8.03
C ALA A 903 1.76 -0.24 6.78
N PHE A 904 2.22 1.00 6.87
CA PHE A 904 2.71 1.80 5.75
C PHE A 904 4.19 2.17 5.82
N CYS A 905 4.89 1.75 6.87
CA CYS A 905 6.32 1.93 6.95
C CYS A 905 7.01 1.04 5.90
N PRO A 906 7.93 1.57 5.07
CA PRO A 906 8.70 0.73 4.14
C PRO A 906 9.71 -0.18 4.84
N TYR A 907 9.99 0.05 6.11
CA TYR A 907 10.84 -0.79 6.95
C TYR A 907 10.02 -1.83 7.72
N ASP A 908 10.68 -2.84 8.28
CA ASP A 908 10.11 -3.80 9.22
C ASP A 908 10.06 -3.20 10.62
N SER A 909 9.18 -2.23 10.80
CA SER A 909 9.16 -1.40 12.00
C SER A 909 7.79 -0.78 12.26
N ALA A 910 7.56 -0.44 13.50
CA ALA A 910 6.40 0.29 13.97
C ALA A 910 6.82 1.74 14.36
N PRO A 911 6.62 2.75 13.50
CA PRO A 911 7.09 4.12 13.77
C PRO A 911 6.66 4.68 15.13
N TYR A 912 5.51 4.28 15.64
CA TYR A 912 5.02 4.69 16.96
C TYR A 912 5.83 4.09 18.14
N LYS A 913 6.70 3.09 17.86
CA LYS A 913 7.63 2.49 18.83
C LYS A 913 9.09 2.80 18.53
N ASP A 914 9.41 2.88 17.24
CA ASP A 914 10.80 2.84 16.78
C ASP A 914 11.35 4.22 16.38
N LYS A 915 10.51 5.27 16.35
CA LYS A 915 10.96 6.65 16.10
C LYS A 915 11.21 7.37 17.41
N PHE A 916 12.10 8.36 17.36
CA PHE A 916 12.43 9.17 18.53
C PHE A 916 11.17 9.87 19.05
N THR A 917 10.90 9.73 20.35
CA THR A 917 9.61 10.06 20.96
C THR A 917 9.74 11.27 21.88
N LEU A 918 8.83 12.23 21.77
CA LEU A 918 8.62 13.30 22.75
C LEU A 918 7.57 12.86 23.75
N PHE A 919 7.94 12.81 25.03
CA PHE A 919 7.06 12.53 26.14
C PHE A 919 6.59 13.82 26.81
N ALA A 920 5.32 13.88 27.21
CA ALA A 920 4.77 15.05 27.91
C ALA A 920 5.20 15.07 29.39
N THR A 921 5.29 13.90 30.02
CA THR A 921 5.67 13.75 31.43
C THR A 921 6.76 12.68 31.61
N MET A 922 7.41 12.70 32.78
CA MET A 922 8.38 11.65 33.16
C MET A 922 7.67 10.29 33.35
N GLU A 923 6.44 10.30 33.85
CA GLU A 923 5.63 9.09 34.03
C GLU A 923 5.36 8.42 32.67
N ASP A 924 4.95 9.18 31.65
CA ASP A 924 4.74 8.66 30.30
C ASP A 924 6.01 8.00 29.75
N MET A 925 7.16 8.63 29.99
CA MET A 925 8.45 8.07 29.57
C MET A 925 8.79 6.78 30.33
N GLN A 926 8.52 6.70 31.63
CA GLN A 926 8.77 5.51 32.45
C GLN A 926 7.84 4.34 32.03
N GLU A 927 6.60 4.60 31.65
CA GLU A 927 5.67 3.60 31.16
C GLU A 927 5.98 3.12 29.74
N SER A 928 6.80 3.85 28.98
CA SER A 928 7.21 3.54 27.61
C SER A 928 8.59 2.87 27.58
N ARG A 929 8.86 2.13 26.50
CA ARG A 929 10.20 1.59 26.15
C ARG A 929 10.84 2.32 24.97
N ASN A 930 10.17 3.30 24.39
CA ASN A 930 10.66 4.00 23.22
C ASN A 930 11.93 4.81 23.56
N SER A 931 12.88 4.86 22.64
CA SER A 931 13.92 5.90 22.65
C SER A 931 13.27 7.26 22.47
N GLY A 932 13.63 8.24 23.30
CA GLY A 932 12.96 9.52 23.27
C GLY A 932 13.48 10.47 24.34
N PHE A 933 12.75 11.53 24.58
CA PHE A 933 13.13 12.54 25.57
C PHE A 933 11.92 13.18 26.23
N PHE A 934 12.15 13.63 27.43
CA PHE A 934 11.29 14.49 28.24
C PHE A 934 12.04 15.79 28.56
N ILE A 935 11.34 16.93 28.57
CA ILE A 935 11.93 18.24 28.87
C ILE A 935 11.78 18.54 30.36
N ALA A 936 12.87 18.44 31.09
CA ALA A 936 12.90 18.67 32.51
C ALA A 936 12.88 20.18 32.86
N ASP A 937 13.60 21.02 32.12
CA ASP A 937 13.62 22.46 32.27
C ASP A 937 13.88 23.12 30.90
N ARG A 938 12.88 23.82 30.39
CA ARG A 938 12.95 24.42 29.04
C ARG A 938 13.92 25.63 29.00
N GLU A 939 13.95 26.45 30.02
CA GLU A 939 14.83 27.65 30.04
C GLU A 939 16.30 27.28 30.12
N LYS A 940 16.60 26.21 30.86
CA LYS A 940 17.95 25.66 30.98
C LYS A 940 18.29 24.68 29.86
N GLU A 941 17.35 24.33 28.98
CA GLU A 941 17.49 23.27 27.94
C GLU A 941 17.93 21.93 28.53
N LEU A 942 17.39 21.61 29.73
CA LEU A 942 17.67 20.35 30.42
C LEU A 942 16.70 19.28 29.94
N LEU A 943 17.23 18.19 29.43
CA LEU A 943 16.47 17.06 28.93
C LEU A 943 16.82 15.80 29.68
N HIS A 944 15.84 14.96 29.93
CA HIS A 944 16.03 13.54 30.22
C HIS A 944 15.88 12.73 28.93
N VAL A 945 16.89 11.98 28.56
CA VAL A 945 16.99 11.28 27.26
C VAL A 945 17.16 9.79 27.47
N ARG A 946 16.39 8.99 26.70
CA ARG A 946 16.57 7.55 26.57
C ARG A 946 17.01 7.21 25.14
N LEU A 947 18.17 6.54 25.03
CA LEU A 947 18.66 5.97 23.78
C LEU A 947 18.85 4.45 23.98
N GLU A 948 18.02 3.66 23.31
CA GLU A 948 17.92 2.23 23.55
C GLU A 948 17.61 1.92 25.03
N GLU A 949 18.51 1.29 25.77
CA GLU A 949 18.36 0.97 27.20
C GLU A 949 19.07 1.97 28.13
N LYS A 950 19.72 3.02 27.58
CA LYS A 950 20.47 4.00 28.38
C LYS A 950 19.66 5.25 28.59
N GLU A 951 19.59 5.70 29.87
CA GLU A 951 18.97 6.97 30.25
C GLU A 951 20.01 7.89 30.86
N PHE A 952 19.89 9.18 30.58
CA PHE A 952 20.76 10.21 31.11
C PHE A 952 20.11 11.59 30.99
N ASP A 953 20.49 12.47 31.90
CA ASP A 953 20.18 13.90 31.84
C ASP A 953 21.26 14.61 31.02
N CYS A 954 20.87 15.57 30.22
CA CYS A 954 21.78 16.42 29.46
C CYS A 954 21.25 17.83 29.27
N CYS A 955 22.19 18.79 29.25
CA CYS A 955 21.91 20.17 28.90
C CYS A 955 22.42 20.43 27.49
N LEU A 956 21.56 20.87 26.57
CA LEU A 956 21.99 21.14 25.17
C LEU A 956 22.94 22.34 25.03
N LYS A 957 23.15 23.12 26.12
CA LYS A 957 24.15 24.19 26.15
C LYS A 957 25.55 23.71 26.53
N GLU A 958 25.70 22.43 26.85
CA GLU A 958 26.94 21.76 27.26
C GLU A 958 27.27 20.59 26.35
N ASP A 959 28.46 19.95 26.55
CA ASP A 959 28.79 18.73 25.81
C ASP A 959 27.88 17.58 26.24
N THR A 960 27.28 16.90 25.27
CA THR A 960 26.34 15.82 25.51
C THR A 960 26.93 14.45 25.05
N PRO A 961 26.47 13.32 25.61
CA PRO A 961 26.89 11.99 25.16
C PRO A 961 26.23 11.54 23.85
N MET A 962 25.52 12.42 23.18
CA MET A 962 24.77 12.13 21.94
C MET A 962 25.57 12.41 20.69
N SER A 963 25.09 11.89 19.54
CA SER A 963 25.62 12.30 18.23
C SER A 963 25.23 13.76 17.95
N ARG A 964 26.11 14.50 17.28
CA ARG A 964 25.85 15.88 16.84
C ARG A 964 24.57 16.03 16.02
N GLU A 965 24.21 14.98 15.29
CA GLU A 965 22.97 14.98 14.50
C GLU A 965 21.73 14.96 15.39
N LEU A 966 21.75 14.16 16.46
CA LEU A 966 20.65 14.09 17.42
C LEU A 966 20.56 15.37 18.27
N GLU A 967 21.70 15.93 18.67
CA GLU A 967 21.73 17.26 19.34
C GLU A 967 21.08 18.33 18.47
N THR A 968 21.47 18.40 17.19
CA THR A 968 20.88 19.36 16.24
C THR A 968 19.37 19.15 16.07
N PHE A 969 18.94 17.88 16.04
CA PHE A 969 17.51 17.54 15.97
C PHE A 969 16.75 18.04 17.20
N LEU A 970 17.26 17.76 18.43
CA LEU A 970 16.65 18.18 19.69
C LEU A 970 16.62 19.70 19.84
N SER A 971 17.74 20.36 19.55
CA SER A 971 17.81 21.84 19.55
C SER A 971 16.80 22.43 18.55
N THR A 972 16.66 21.83 17.36
CA THR A 972 15.64 22.26 16.39
C THR A 972 14.22 22.10 16.94
N VAL A 973 13.92 21.00 17.62
CA VAL A 973 12.61 20.78 18.23
C VAL A 973 12.32 21.82 19.30
N LEU A 974 13.27 22.09 20.21
CA LEU A 974 13.09 23.04 21.30
C LEU A 974 12.88 24.48 20.82
N HIS A 975 13.65 24.94 19.83
CA HIS A 975 13.67 26.35 19.43
C HIS A 975 12.79 26.68 18.23
N HIS A 976 12.46 25.65 17.45
CA HIS A 976 11.73 25.86 16.22
C HIS A 976 10.39 25.12 16.15
N TYR A 977 10.14 24.15 16.97
CA TYR A 977 8.89 23.38 17.03
C TYR A 977 8.28 23.39 18.43
N GLU A 978 8.48 24.48 19.15
CA GLU A 978 8.02 24.69 20.52
C GLU A 978 6.50 24.49 20.69
N TYR A 979 5.73 24.70 19.62
CA TYR A 979 4.29 24.45 19.59
C TYR A 979 3.92 22.95 19.65
N LEU A 980 4.90 22.04 19.55
CA LEU A 980 4.72 20.60 19.77
C LEU A 980 4.92 20.22 21.25
N LEU A 981 5.49 21.11 22.05
CA LEU A 981 5.77 20.87 23.45
C LEU A 981 4.48 21.10 24.25
N VAL A 982 4.09 20.14 25.09
CA VAL A 982 2.87 20.16 25.91
C VAL A 982 3.19 20.27 27.37
#